data_49edd858b3a178e8dfc7962fac76ad91
#
_entry.id   49edd858b3a178e8dfc7962fac76ad91
#
_cell.length_a   1.000
_cell.length_b   1.000
_cell.length_c   1.000
_cell.angle_alpha   90.00
_cell.angle_beta   90.00
_cell.angle_gamma   90.00
#
_symmetry.space_group_name_H-M   'P 1'
#
loop_
_entity.id
_entity.type
_entity.pdbx_description
1 polymer ?
#
loop_
_entity_poly.entity_id
_entity_poly.type
_entity_poly.pdbx_seq_one_letter_code
_entity_poly.pdbx_strand_id
1 'polypeptide(L)'
;MLNLFKWLKKDNIWDFDGGIHPPEMKLQSSRTPMRVASVPDELIIPLQQHLGPEGELIVNIGDTVLKGQPLTKGTGRTVPVHASTSGTITAIEPMVTAHPSGLKELCVKIKADGLDTWAPLQPVPDFQQLSQTDLLNKIEQAGIAGLGGAGFPTASKLAGGKDAIKTLIINAAECEPYITADDRLMQEHAQEVIEGCRVLQHLLNPDQVLIGIEDNKPEAIRALKRALTSIDKQIFIRVIPTKYPSGGAKQLTKILTGKEVPSGARSSQIGVLMQNVGTAVAIKRAVIDGQPLIERVVTVTGEAIKQPGNFWTRLGTPVKHLLQQSGFEPENEQMVIMGGPLMGFTLPDLNVPVVKICNCLLVPTQEEMGKKPVEEACIRCGLCVDACPASLLPQQLYWFSKGKEHEKAQKHNLFDCIECGACAYVCPSNIPLVQYYRQEKAEIREIDQEERRSIEAKQRFEAKQQRMEREKLAREERHNKAAVQVDTADKDAVNAALARVKAKKASTAEPIKIISGELPDNSAVIAAREARKAQARAKQAQKVAEQTQSDNPVIADGTEGDDPRKAAVAAAIARAKAKKAAAQQTSEPVIDAPVETAEEVDPRKAAVAAAIARAKAKKAAAQQTSEPVIDAPVETAEEVDPRKAAVAAAIARAKAKKAAAQQTSEPVIDAPVEAAEEVDPRKAAVAAAIARAKAKKAAAQQTSEPVIDAPVETAEEVDPRKAAVAAAIA
;
A
#
# COMPACT_ATOMS: atom_id res chain seq x y z
N MET A 1 39.02 -31.35 17.54
CA MET A 1 37.87 -31.07 18.45
C MET A 1 36.90 -29.97 17.95
N LEU A 2 37.38 -28.97 17.22
CA LEU A 2 36.51 -27.86 16.73
C LEU A 2 35.45 -28.26 15.66
N ASN A 3 35.65 -29.37 14.92
CA ASN A 3 34.67 -29.81 13.89
C ASN A 3 33.49 -30.62 14.44
N LEU A 4 33.63 -31.24 15.62
CA LEU A 4 32.55 -32.01 16.27
C LEU A 4 31.46 -31.08 16.79
N PHE A 5 31.82 -29.88 17.30
CA PHE A 5 30.84 -28.86 17.78
C PHE A 5 30.08 -28.18 16.63
N LYS A 6 30.66 -28.12 15.43
CA LYS A 6 29.93 -27.62 14.26
C LYS A 6 28.85 -28.61 13.79
N TRP A 7 29.07 -29.92 13.92
CA TRP A 7 28.11 -30.96 13.55
C TRP A 7 26.92 -31.00 14.54
N LEU A 8 27.17 -30.87 15.85
CA LEU A 8 26.16 -30.83 16.89
C LEU A 8 25.24 -29.57 16.82
N LYS A 9 25.74 -28.43 16.31
CA LYS A 9 24.92 -27.22 16.11
C LYS A 9 24.02 -27.26 14.87
N LYS A 10 24.24 -28.18 13.94
CA LYS A 10 23.56 -28.24 12.65
C LYS A 10 22.15 -28.82 12.72
N ASP A 11 21.84 -29.58 13.75
CA ASP A 11 20.55 -30.29 13.94
C ASP A 11 19.70 -29.76 15.10
N ASN A 12 20.14 -28.69 15.76
CA ASN A 12 19.37 -28.11 16.86
C ASN A 12 18.11 -27.39 16.34
N ILE A 13 17.01 -27.65 17.00
CA ILE A 13 15.75 -26.94 16.89
C ILE A 13 15.62 -26.05 18.14
N TRP A 14 15.33 -24.77 17.95
CA TRP A 14 15.12 -23.81 19.01
C TRP A 14 13.64 -23.57 19.24
N ASP A 15 13.26 -23.17 20.43
CA ASP A 15 11.87 -22.76 20.72
C ASP A 15 11.71 -21.24 20.51
N PHE A 16 10.46 -20.79 20.43
CA PHE A 16 10.09 -19.38 20.41
C PHE A 16 9.13 -19.10 21.58
N ASP A 17 9.17 -17.85 22.06
CA ASP A 17 8.35 -17.40 23.18
C ASP A 17 6.86 -17.38 22.79
N GLY A 18 5.98 -17.61 23.76
CA GLY A 18 4.56 -17.62 23.54
C GLY A 18 4.08 -18.80 22.67
N GLY A 19 3.06 -18.57 21.87
CA GLY A 19 2.40 -19.59 21.06
C GLY A 19 1.28 -20.32 21.80
N ILE A 20 0.51 -21.08 21.05
CA ILE A 20 -0.66 -21.84 21.56
C ILE A 20 -0.75 -23.20 20.85
N HIS A 21 -1.56 -24.11 21.40
CA HIS A 21 -1.84 -25.42 20.81
C HIS A 21 -3.36 -25.59 20.59
N PRO A 22 -3.94 -24.92 19.56
CA PRO A 22 -5.35 -25.09 19.25
C PRO A 22 -5.62 -26.49 18.66
N PRO A 23 -6.86 -27.00 18.69
CA PRO A 23 -7.25 -28.20 17.96
C PRO A 23 -6.89 -28.05 16.47
N GLU A 24 -6.16 -29.01 15.92
CA GLU A 24 -5.61 -28.88 14.58
C GLU A 24 -6.66 -29.00 13.47
N MET A 25 -7.70 -29.82 13.66
CA MET A 25 -8.83 -30.08 12.73
C MET A 25 -8.43 -30.42 11.29
N LYS A 26 -7.19 -30.87 11.06
CA LYS A 26 -6.62 -31.13 9.72
C LYS A 26 -7.12 -32.42 9.09
N LEU A 27 -7.55 -33.40 9.91
CA LEU A 27 -7.96 -34.72 9.43
C LEU A 27 -9.19 -34.70 8.53
N GLN A 28 -10.01 -33.66 8.60
CA GLN A 28 -11.17 -33.47 7.71
C GLN A 28 -10.77 -33.41 6.24
N SER A 29 -9.67 -32.74 5.91
CA SER A 29 -9.26 -32.48 4.53
C SER A 29 -7.95 -33.15 4.10
N SER A 30 -7.14 -33.68 5.05
CA SER A 30 -5.82 -34.25 4.73
C SER A 30 -5.85 -35.71 4.24
N ARG A 31 -6.98 -36.44 4.39
CA ARG A 31 -7.04 -37.88 4.12
C ARG A 31 -7.37 -38.24 2.66
N THR A 32 -7.87 -37.29 1.87
CA THR A 32 -8.25 -37.52 0.48
C THR A 32 -7.18 -36.95 -0.47
N PRO A 33 -6.93 -37.61 -1.61
CA PRO A 33 -6.07 -37.05 -2.65
C PRO A 33 -6.57 -35.71 -3.15
N MET A 34 -5.63 -34.88 -3.65
CA MET A 34 -6.01 -33.61 -4.26
C MET A 34 -6.91 -33.84 -5.48
N ARG A 35 -7.89 -32.95 -5.60
CA ARG A 35 -8.83 -32.94 -6.75
C ARG A 35 -8.52 -31.73 -7.62
N VAL A 36 -8.91 -31.77 -8.89
CA VAL A 36 -8.87 -30.62 -9.77
C VAL A 36 -10.27 -30.00 -9.79
N ALA A 37 -10.37 -28.72 -9.43
CA ALA A 37 -11.64 -28.02 -9.56
C ALA A 37 -12.00 -27.84 -11.04
N SER A 38 -13.29 -28.03 -11.40
CA SER A 38 -13.74 -27.72 -12.75
C SER A 38 -13.61 -26.21 -13.02
N VAL A 39 -13.36 -25.87 -14.27
CA VAL A 39 -13.34 -24.46 -14.69
C VAL A 39 -14.77 -23.93 -14.72
N PRO A 40 -15.09 -22.83 -14.03
CA PRO A 40 -16.42 -22.21 -14.12
C PRO A 40 -16.63 -21.54 -15.48
N ASP A 41 -17.90 -21.29 -15.85
CA ASP A 41 -18.24 -20.58 -17.09
C ASP A 41 -17.63 -19.18 -17.15
N GLU A 42 -17.46 -18.54 -15.98
CA GLU A 42 -16.87 -17.22 -15.86
C GLU A 42 -15.82 -17.18 -14.73
N LEU A 43 -14.68 -16.57 -15.03
CA LEU A 43 -13.63 -16.28 -14.05
C LEU A 43 -13.53 -14.78 -13.83
N ILE A 44 -13.29 -14.39 -12.58
CA ILE A 44 -13.14 -13.00 -12.15
C ILE A 44 -11.71 -12.82 -11.67
N ILE A 45 -10.89 -12.09 -12.40
CA ILE A 45 -9.46 -11.93 -12.13
C ILE A 45 -9.18 -10.51 -11.64
N PRO A 46 -8.98 -10.30 -10.31
CA PRO A 46 -8.55 -9.00 -9.79
C PRO A 46 -7.18 -8.62 -10.34
N LEU A 47 -6.99 -7.34 -10.69
CA LEU A 47 -5.69 -6.86 -11.18
C LEU A 47 -4.64 -6.80 -10.09
N GLN A 48 -5.07 -6.58 -8.85
CA GLN A 48 -4.20 -6.55 -7.67
C GLN A 48 -4.40 -7.82 -6.82
N GLN A 49 -3.43 -8.74 -6.87
CA GLN A 49 -3.42 -9.95 -6.06
C GLN A 49 -2.12 -10.11 -5.25
N HIS A 50 -1.49 -8.98 -4.90
CA HIS A 50 -0.18 -8.95 -4.23
C HIS A 50 0.00 -7.65 -3.45
N LEU A 51 1.03 -7.60 -2.62
CA LEU A 51 1.41 -6.40 -1.87
C LEU A 51 2.20 -5.43 -2.77
N GLY A 52 1.49 -4.54 -3.46
CA GLY A 52 2.05 -3.57 -4.39
C GLY A 52 0.96 -2.90 -5.23
N PRO A 53 1.29 -1.97 -6.13
CA PRO A 53 0.33 -1.38 -7.06
C PRO A 53 -0.15 -2.41 -8.08
N GLU A 54 -1.35 -2.23 -8.61
CA GLU A 54 -1.89 -3.02 -9.71
C GLU A 54 -1.04 -2.89 -10.99
N GLY A 55 -1.07 -3.92 -11.85
CA GLY A 55 -0.40 -3.90 -13.14
C GLY A 55 -1.15 -3.05 -14.17
N GLU A 56 -0.41 -2.52 -15.15
CA GLU A 56 -1.01 -1.83 -16.28
C GLU A 56 -1.75 -2.84 -17.17
N LEU A 57 -3.05 -2.63 -17.37
CA LEU A 57 -3.89 -3.48 -18.19
C LEU A 57 -3.46 -3.43 -19.67
N ILE A 58 -3.35 -4.60 -20.31
CA ILE A 58 -2.92 -4.73 -21.70
C ILE A 58 -3.97 -5.39 -22.61
N VAL A 59 -5.16 -5.63 -22.10
CA VAL A 59 -6.28 -6.27 -22.81
C VAL A 59 -7.52 -5.39 -22.77
N ASN A 60 -8.48 -5.63 -23.66
CA ASN A 60 -9.73 -4.90 -23.80
C ASN A 60 -10.94 -5.84 -23.73
N ILE A 61 -12.12 -5.28 -23.49
CA ILE A 61 -13.38 -6.03 -23.60
C ILE A 61 -13.56 -6.52 -25.04
N GLY A 62 -13.91 -7.79 -25.19
CA GLY A 62 -14.06 -8.46 -26.48
C GLY A 62 -12.80 -9.19 -26.97
N ASP A 63 -11.64 -8.98 -26.35
CA ASP A 63 -10.42 -9.72 -26.71
C ASP A 63 -10.56 -11.20 -26.34
N THR A 64 -10.08 -12.07 -27.24
CA THR A 64 -9.91 -13.49 -26.95
C THR A 64 -8.54 -13.72 -26.34
N VAL A 65 -8.50 -14.43 -25.23
CA VAL A 65 -7.26 -14.73 -24.48
C VAL A 65 -7.04 -16.23 -24.38
N LEU A 66 -5.78 -16.61 -24.34
CA LEU A 66 -5.35 -17.99 -24.12
C LEU A 66 -4.96 -18.20 -22.65
N LYS A 67 -5.05 -19.42 -22.15
CA LYS A 67 -4.61 -19.80 -20.82
C LYS A 67 -3.13 -19.47 -20.61
N GLY A 68 -2.82 -18.79 -19.53
CA GLY A 68 -1.46 -18.32 -19.24
C GLY A 68 -1.05 -17.04 -19.95
N GLN A 69 -1.91 -16.45 -20.79
CA GLN A 69 -1.63 -15.17 -21.42
C GLN A 69 -1.65 -14.03 -20.38
N PRO A 70 -0.67 -13.10 -20.35
CA PRO A 70 -0.71 -11.97 -19.44
C PRO A 70 -1.87 -11.03 -19.75
N LEU A 71 -2.59 -10.62 -18.71
CA LEU A 71 -3.66 -9.60 -18.76
C LEU A 71 -3.15 -8.23 -18.38
N THR A 72 -2.09 -8.20 -17.56
CA THR A 72 -1.42 -6.97 -17.15
C THR A 72 0.08 -7.09 -17.31
N LYS A 73 0.75 -5.94 -17.41
CA LYS A 73 2.21 -5.85 -17.35
C LYS A 73 2.63 -5.02 -16.13
N GLY A 74 3.84 -5.28 -15.64
CA GLY A 74 4.42 -4.56 -14.51
C GLY A 74 5.80 -5.10 -14.19
N THR A 75 6.55 -4.36 -13.38
CA THR A 75 7.90 -4.71 -12.95
C THR A 75 8.11 -4.30 -11.49
N GLY A 76 9.08 -4.92 -10.84
CA GLY A 76 9.49 -4.59 -9.48
C GLY A 76 8.43 -4.96 -8.45
N ARG A 77 7.70 -4.00 -7.91
CA ARG A 77 6.63 -4.24 -6.92
C ARG A 77 5.27 -4.51 -7.54
N THR A 78 5.15 -4.40 -8.85
CA THR A 78 3.94 -4.69 -9.61
C THR A 78 4.04 -6.09 -10.19
N VAL A 79 3.14 -6.97 -9.79
CA VAL A 79 3.13 -8.38 -10.23
C VAL A 79 2.06 -8.57 -11.31
N PRO A 80 2.41 -9.02 -12.52
CA PRO A 80 1.44 -9.28 -13.57
C PRO A 80 0.43 -10.36 -13.17
N VAL A 81 -0.77 -10.26 -13.72
CA VAL A 81 -1.81 -11.30 -13.65
C VAL A 81 -2.06 -11.89 -15.02
N HIS A 82 -2.49 -13.15 -15.06
CA HIS A 82 -2.62 -13.94 -16.28
C HIS A 82 -4.04 -14.52 -16.40
N ALA A 83 -4.47 -14.78 -17.61
CA ALA A 83 -5.70 -15.52 -17.86
C ALA A 83 -5.56 -16.96 -17.36
N SER A 84 -6.44 -17.37 -16.45
CA SER A 84 -6.38 -18.71 -15.84
C SER A 84 -7.01 -19.79 -16.71
N THR A 85 -7.69 -19.42 -17.79
CA THR A 85 -8.25 -20.29 -18.83
C THR A 85 -8.28 -19.54 -20.17
N SER A 86 -8.56 -20.24 -21.28
CA SER A 86 -8.86 -19.60 -22.56
C SER A 86 -10.33 -19.14 -22.61
N GLY A 87 -10.59 -18.07 -23.35
CA GLY A 87 -11.93 -17.50 -23.47
C GLY A 87 -11.96 -16.06 -23.95
N THR A 88 -13.08 -15.39 -23.73
CA THR A 88 -13.30 -14.00 -24.17
C THR A 88 -13.48 -13.08 -22.95
N ILE A 89 -12.86 -11.90 -22.98
CA ILE A 89 -13.04 -10.87 -21.96
C ILE A 89 -14.42 -10.23 -22.15
N THR A 90 -15.29 -10.42 -21.15
CA THR A 90 -16.68 -9.91 -21.20
C THR A 90 -16.83 -8.56 -20.50
N ALA A 91 -16.04 -8.30 -19.47
CA ALA A 91 -16.08 -7.06 -18.72
C ALA A 91 -14.73 -6.71 -18.06
N ILE A 92 -14.51 -5.41 -17.84
CA ILE A 92 -13.42 -4.86 -17.03
C ILE A 92 -14.07 -3.84 -16.13
N GLU A 93 -14.34 -4.23 -14.88
CA GLU A 93 -15.14 -3.41 -13.96
C GLU A 93 -14.77 -3.65 -12.49
N PRO A 94 -15.10 -2.73 -11.58
CA PRO A 94 -14.90 -2.91 -10.14
C PRO A 94 -15.85 -3.98 -9.58
N MET A 95 -15.30 -5.05 -9.00
CA MET A 95 -16.03 -6.13 -8.34
C MET A 95 -15.54 -6.35 -6.91
N VAL A 96 -16.37 -6.96 -6.06
CA VAL A 96 -15.96 -7.35 -4.70
C VAL A 96 -14.89 -8.43 -4.79
N THR A 97 -13.78 -8.24 -4.08
CA THR A 97 -12.63 -9.14 -4.09
C THR A 97 -12.39 -9.79 -2.74
N ALA A 98 -11.38 -10.64 -2.65
CA ALA A 98 -10.98 -11.36 -1.45
C ALA A 98 -10.29 -10.46 -0.42
N HIS A 99 -11.02 -9.46 0.10
CA HIS A 99 -10.54 -8.53 1.10
C HIS A 99 -11.59 -8.31 2.21
N PRO A 100 -11.20 -8.25 3.49
CA PRO A 100 -12.15 -8.11 4.60
C PRO A 100 -12.98 -6.82 4.57
N SER A 101 -12.56 -5.79 3.85
CA SER A 101 -13.31 -4.54 3.68
C SER A 101 -14.56 -4.68 2.82
N GLY A 102 -14.67 -5.72 1.98
CA GLY A 102 -15.74 -5.84 0.99
C GLY A 102 -15.74 -4.75 -0.10
N LEU A 103 -14.67 -3.96 -0.20
CA LEU A 103 -14.53 -2.93 -1.23
C LEU A 103 -14.33 -3.56 -2.60
N LYS A 104 -14.75 -2.82 -3.62
CA LYS A 104 -14.62 -3.24 -5.02
C LYS A 104 -13.25 -2.82 -5.56
N GLU A 105 -12.61 -3.75 -6.26
CA GLU A 105 -11.35 -3.54 -6.98
C GLU A 105 -11.54 -3.86 -8.46
N LEU A 106 -10.69 -3.29 -9.33
CA LEU A 106 -10.78 -3.51 -10.76
C LEU A 106 -10.45 -4.98 -11.11
N CYS A 107 -11.38 -5.62 -11.81
CA CYS A 107 -11.30 -7.02 -12.22
C CYS A 107 -11.49 -7.18 -13.72
N VAL A 108 -10.85 -8.19 -14.29
CA VAL A 108 -11.13 -8.71 -15.64
C VAL A 108 -12.03 -9.93 -15.52
N LYS A 109 -13.15 -9.94 -16.23
CA LYS A 109 -14.07 -11.06 -16.32
C LYS A 109 -13.85 -11.83 -17.61
N ILE A 110 -13.56 -13.12 -17.51
CA ILE A 110 -13.32 -13.99 -18.65
C ILE A 110 -14.43 -15.02 -18.71
N LYS A 111 -15.15 -15.07 -19.84
CA LYS A 111 -16.06 -16.16 -20.17
C LYS A 111 -15.25 -17.30 -20.80
N ALA A 112 -15.19 -18.44 -20.13
CA ALA A 112 -14.46 -19.59 -20.60
C ALA A 112 -15.03 -20.12 -21.92
N ASP A 113 -14.16 -20.59 -22.82
CA ASP A 113 -14.54 -21.20 -24.10
C ASP A 113 -14.68 -22.72 -24.00
N GLY A 114 -14.33 -23.33 -22.87
CA GLY A 114 -14.33 -24.77 -22.60
C GLY A 114 -13.15 -25.53 -23.24
N LEU A 115 -12.25 -24.84 -23.96
CA LEU A 115 -11.10 -25.48 -24.62
C LEU A 115 -9.84 -25.52 -23.75
N ASP A 116 -9.73 -24.62 -22.79
CA ASP A 116 -8.58 -24.47 -21.86
C ASP A 116 -7.21 -24.45 -22.58
N THR A 117 -7.15 -23.80 -23.74
CA THR A 117 -6.00 -23.80 -24.66
C THR A 117 -4.87 -22.91 -24.11
N TRP A 118 -3.66 -23.48 -23.94
CA TRP A 118 -2.48 -22.76 -23.48
C TRP A 118 -1.95 -21.75 -24.51
N ALA A 119 -1.51 -20.59 -24.03
CA ALA A 119 -0.57 -19.76 -24.76
C ALA A 119 0.77 -20.49 -24.94
N PRO A 120 1.59 -20.13 -25.95
CA PRO A 120 2.89 -20.75 -26.14
C PRO A 120 3.76 -20.67 -24.88
N LEU A 121 4.12 -21.81 -24.31
CA LEU A 121 4.97 -21.91 -23.13
C LEU A 121 6.45 -21.82 -23.51
N GLN A 122 7.28 -21.33 -22.60
CA GLN A 122 8.74 -21.22 -22.78
C GLN A 122 9.47 -21.97 -21.66
N PRO A 123 9.46 -23.33 -21.68
CA PRO A 123 10.11 -24.14 -20.67
C PRO A 123 11.63 -24.02 -20.76
N VAL A 124 12.33 -24.08 -19.61
CA VAL A 124 13.79 -24.10 -19.53
C VAL A 124 14.21 -25.18 -18.53
N PRO A 125 14.22 -26.46 -18.95
CA PRO A 125 14.66 -27.56 -18.08
C PRO A 125 16.10 -27.38 -17.55
N ASP A 126 17.01 -26.86 -18.40
CA ASP A 126 18.41 -26.59 -18.08
C ASP A 126 18.59 -25.18 -17.51
N PHE A 127 17.79 -24.82 -16.51
CA PHE A 127 17.77 -23.47 -15.89
C PHE A 127 19.15 -23.04 -15.32
N GLN A 128 20.05 -23.97 -15.07
CA GLN A 128 21.42 -23.72 -14.58
C GLN A 128 22.25 -22.91 -15.59
N GLN A 129 21.87 -22.89 -16.86
CA GLN A 129 22.52 -22.11 -17.91
C GLN A 129 22.03 -20.66 -17.97
N LEU A 130 20.91 -20.36 -17.34
CA LEU A 130 20.35 -19.01 -17.32
C LEU A 130 21.14 -18.09 -16.35
N SER A 131 21.27 -16.83 -16.76
CA SER A 131 21.77 -15.81 -15.84
C SER A 131 20.78 -15.57 -14.70
N GLN A 132 21.29 -15.03 -13.58
CA GLN A 132 20.43 -14.64 -12.44
C GLN A 132 19.32 -13.66 -12.87
N THR A 133 19.66 -12.72 -13.74
CA THR A 133 18.71 -11.72 -14.25
C THR A 133 17.59 -12.39 -15.06
N ASP A 134 17.93 -13.36 -15.91
CA ASP A 134 16.93 -14.07 -16.72
C ASP A 134 16.02 -14.93 -15.87
N LEU A 135 16.56 -15.59 -14.83
CA LEU A 135 15.77 -16.34 -13.86
C LEU A 135 14.80 -15.41 -13.11
N LEU A 136 15.27 -14.26 -12.62
CA LEU A 136 14.42 -13.27 -11.95
C LEU A 136 13.34 -12.74 -12.88
N ASN A 137 13.67 -12.45 -14.13
CA ASN A 137 12.72 -11.99 -15.13
C ASN A 137 11.63 -13.04 -15.41
N LYS A 138 11.99 -14.32 -15.53
CA LYS A 138 11.00 -15.40 -15.68
C LYS A 138 10.05 -15.50 -14.49
N ILE A 139 10.58 -15.42 -13.26
CA ILE A 139 9.77 -15.44 -12.04
C ILE A 139 8.85 -14.22 -11.97
N GLU A 140 9.35 -13.03 -12.37
CA GLU A 140 8.57 -11.78 -12.41
C GLU A 140 7.44 -11.87 -13.46
N GLN A 141 7.79 -12.25 -14.69
CA GLN A 141 6.84 -12.38 -15.78
C GLN A 141 5.77 -13.47 -15.53
N ALA A 142 6.12 -14.52 -14.81
CA ALA A 142 5.16 -15.55 -14.41
C ALA A 142 4.16 -15.08 -13.34
N GLY A 143 4.28 -13.84 -12.85
CA GLY A 143 3.33 -13.27 -11.92
C GLY A 143 3.36 -13.89 -10.52
N ILE A 144 4.51 -14.36 -10.04
CA ILE A 144 4.60 -15.06 -8.76
C ILE A 144 4.64 -14.07 -7.60
N ALA A 145 3.61 -14.13 -6.76
CA ALA A 145 3.58 -13.55 -5.43
C ALA A 145 3.77 -14.65 -4.37
N GLY A 146 4.18 -14.28 -3.16
CA GLY A 146 4.34 -15.24 -2.07
C GLY A 146 3.00 -15.89 -1.69
N LEU A 147 2.90 -17.22 -1.77
CA LEU A 147 1.66 -17.97 -1.56
C LEU A 147 1.39 -18.31 -0.08
N GLY A 148 2.30 -17.97 0.82
CA GLY A 148 2.17 -18.20 2.27
C GLY A 148 1.39 -17.12 3.03
N GLY A 149 0.54 -16.33 2.37
CA GLY A 149 -0.38 -15.36 2.98
C GLY A 149 -0.06 -13.89 2.73
N ALA A 150 1.20 -13.45 2.81
CA ALA A 150 1.56 -12.03 2.72
C ALA A 150 1.53 -11.45 1.29
N GLY A 151 1.48 -12.28 0.24
CA GLY A 151 1.37 -11.82 -1.15
C GLY A 151 2.52 -10.91 -1.64
N PHE A 152 3.72 -10.99 -1.05
CA PHE A 152 4.83 -10.13 -1.45
C PHE A 152 5.40 -10.56 -2.81
N PRO A 153 5.74 -9.63 -3.73
CA PRO A 153 6.33 -9.93 -5.04
C PRO A 153 7.59 -10.78 -4.92
N THR A 154 7.55 -12.01 -5.47
CA THR A 154 8.63 -12.99 -5.25
C THR A 154 9.93 -12.58 -5.92
N ALA A 155 9.90 -12.09 -7.16
CA ALA A 155 11.09 -11.61 -7.86
C ALA A 155 11.78 -10.46 -7.09
N SER A 156 11.02 -9.49 -6.60
CA SER A 156 11.55 -8.38 -5.78
C SER A 156 12.17 -8.86 -4.45
N LYS A 157 11.62 -9.93 -3.86
CA LYS A 157 12.16 -10.52 -2.63
C LYS A 157 13.48 -11.24 -2.88
N LEU A 158 13.65 -11.85 -4.05
CA LEU A 158 14.83 -12.59 -4.46
C LEU A 158 15.92 -11.68 -5.04
N ALA A 159 15.55 -10.51 -5.57
CA ALA A 159 16.50 -9.56 -6.13
C ALA A 159 17.52 -9.09 -5.07
N GLY A 160 18.81 -9.11 -5.40
CA GLY A 160 19.90 -8.74 -4.48
C GLY A 160 20.21 -9.76 -3.39
N GLY A 161 19.56 -10.96 -3.41
CA GLY A 161 19.82 -12.02 -2.42
C GLY A 161 21.06 -12.85 -2.69
N LYS A 162 21.66 -12.81 -3.89
CA LYS A 162 22.82 -13.63 -4.24
C LYS A 162 23.99 -13.32 -3.32
N ASP A 163 24.62 -14.38 -2.80
CA ASP A 163 25.75 -14.35 -1.88
C ASP A 163 25.51 -13.59 -0.54
N ALA A 164 24.47 -12.79 -0.44
CA ALA A 164 24.04 -12.13 0.80
C ALA A 164 23.23 -13.07 1.71
N ILE A 165 22.51 -14.02 1.11
CA ILE A 165 21.68 -15.00 1.82
C ILE A 165 22.51 -16.25 2.09
N LYS A 166 22.73 -16.55 3.37
CA LYS A 166 23.47 -17.74 3.80
C LYS A 166 22.55 -18.94 4.07
N THR A 167 21.31 -18.67 4.45
CA THR A 167 20.33 -19.72 4.74
C THR A 167 19.02 -19.39 4.00
N LEU A 168 18.61 -20.30 3.13
CA LEU A 168 17.26 -20.29 2.54
C LEU A 168 16.37 -21.19 3.40
N ILE A 169 15.24 -20.66 3.87
CA ILE A 169 14.21 -21.43 4.57
C ILE A 169 13.01 -21.65 3.62
N ILE A 170 12.63 -22.92 3.47
CA ILE A 170 11.35 -23.28 2.86
C ILE A 170 10.37 -23.57 3.99
N ASN A 171 9.37 -22.69 4.09
CA ASN A 171 8.32 -22.79 5.11
C ASN A 171 7.28 -23.85 4.69
N ALA A 172 7.34 -24.97 5.36
CA ALA A 172 6.47 -26.12 5.22
C ALA A 172 5.67 -26.38 6.52
N ALA A 173 5.64 -25.40 7.44
CA ALA A 173 5.02 -25.58 8.76
C ALA A 173 3.49 -25.73 8.64
N GLU A 174 2.79 -24.81 7.97
CA GLU A 174 1.32 -24.79 7.84
C GLU A 174 0.60 -24.99 9.18
N CYS A 175 0.96 -24.14 10.15
CA CYS A 175 0.55 -24.25 11.54
C CYS A 175 -0.91 -23.81 11.81
N GLU A 176 -1.55 -23.12 10.89
CA GLU A 176 -2.96 -22.67 11.02
C GLU A 176 -3.88 -23.88 11.03
N PRO A 177 -4.83 -24.01 11.99
CA PRO A 177 -5.79 -25.10 12.03
C PRO A 177 -6.62 -25.20 10.72
N TYR A 178 -7.13 -26.39 10.44
CA TYR A 178 -7.93 -26.75 9.27
C TYR A 178 -7.18 -26.77 7.93
N ILE A 179 -6.15 -25.97 7.72
CA ILE A 179 -5.46 -25.81 6.44
C ILE A 179 -4.52 -26.99 6.20
N THR A 180 -4.63 -27.60 5.01
CA THR A 180 -3.85 -28.76 4.59
C THR A 180 -3.37 -28.66 3.13
N ALA A 181 -3.46 -27.47 2.52
CA ALA A 181 -3.05 -27.20 1.13
C ALA A 181 -1.57 -27.49 0.91
N ASP A 182 -0.69 -27.02 1.79
CA ASP A 182 0.76 -27.22 1.70
C ASP A 182 1.13 -28.66 2.09
N ASP A 183 0.44 -29.26 3.08
CA ASP A 183 0.64 -30.66 3.47
C ASP A 183 0.35 -31.59 2.30
N ARG A 184 -0.82 -31.47 1.66
CA ARG A 184 -1.18 -32.30 0.50
C ARG A 184 -0.28 -32.05 -0.70
N LEU A 185 0.10 -30.78 -0.95
CA LEU A 185 1.05 -30.43 -2.00
C LEU A 185 2.39 -31.16 -1.80
N MET A 186 2.91 -31.19 -0.57
CA MET A 186 4.15 -31.90 -0.26
C MET A 186 4.01 -33.43 -0.36
N GLN A 187 2.84 -33.97 -0.04
CA GLN A 187 2.61 -35.41 -0.16
C GLN A 187 2.58 -35.89 -1.63
N GLU A 188 1.91 -35.14 -2.51
CA GLU A 188 1.65 -35.57 -3.88
C GLU A 188 2.64 -34.99 -4.90
N HIS A 189 3.22 -33.79 -4.61
CA HIS A 189 4.14 -33.07 -5.50
C HIS A 189 5.51 -32.79 -4.83
N ALA A 190 5.99 -33.69 -3.97
CA ALA A 190 7.28 -33.56 -3.28
C ALA A 190 8.44 -33.28 -4.25
N GLN A 191 8.43 -33.93 -5.42
CA GLN A 191 9.46 -33.72 -6.45
C GLN A 191 9.48 -32.29 -6.96
N GLU A 192 8.30 -31.70 -7.25
CA GLU A 192 8.20 -30.30 -7.70
C GLU A 192 8.68 -29.31 -6.61
N VAL A 193 8.41 -29.62 -5.34
CA VAL A 193 8.93 -28.82 -4.20
C VAL A 193 10.46 -28.81 -4.19
N ILE A 194 11.10 -30.00 -4.31
CA ILE A 194 12.58 -30.11 -4.31
C ILE A 194 13.18 -29.44 -5.55
N GLU A 195 12.57 -29.58 -6.72
CA GLU A 195 13.00 -28.89 -7.94
C GLU A 195 12.89 -27.36 -7.78
N GLY A 196 11.83 -26.85 -7.16
CA GLY A 196 11.73 -25.44 -6.81
C GLY A 196 12.81 -24.98 -5.83
N CYS A 197 13.16 -25.82 -4.86
CA CYS A 197 14.29 -25.57 -3.97
C CYS A 197 15.61 -25.47 -4.74
N ARG A 198 15.85 -26.35 -5.74
CA ARG A 198 17.06 -26.32 -6.59
C ARG A 198 17.15 -25.04 -7.42
N VAL A 199 16.03 -24.57 -8.00
CA VAL A 199 15.99 -23.28 -8.72
C VAL A 199 16.36 -22.13 -7.79
N LEU A 200 15.75 -22.09 -6.61
CA LEU A 200 16.03 -21.06 -5.59
C LEU A 200 17.48 -21.14 -5.08
N GLN A 201 18.00 -22.35 -4.88
CA GLN A 201 19.38 -22.60 -4.48
C GLN A 201 20.38 -22.09 -5.54
N HIS A 202 20.13 -22.37 -6.82
CA HIS A 202 20.94 -21.87 -7.93
C HIS A 202 20.92 -20.33 -8.01
N LEU A 203 19.73 -19.73 -7.83
CA LEU A 203 19.54 -18.29 -7.89
C LEU A 203 20.25 -17.52 -6.76
N LEU A 204 20.20 -18.03 -5.52
CA LEU A 204 20.64 -17.34 -4.32
C LEU A 204 22.02 -17.77 -3.83
N ASN A 205 22.47 -18.96 -4.23
CA ASN A 205 23.73 -19.60 -3.79
C ASN A 205 23.91 -19.62 -2.25
N PRO A 206 22.90 -20.11 -1.47
CA PRO A 206 22.99 -20.16 -0.02
C PRO A 206 23.91 -21.30 0.44
N ASP A 207 24.49 -21.18 1.66
CA ASP A 207 25.26 -22.24 2.29
C ASP A 207 24.40 -23.49 2.58
N GLN A 208 23.09 -23.29 2.83
CA GLN A 208 22.13 -24.35 3.12
C GLN A 208 20.69 -23.94 2.80
N VAL A 209 19.86 -24.93 2.49
CA VAL A 209 18.42 -24.84 2.35
C VAL A 209 17.76 -25.67 3.46
N LEU A 210 16.93 -25.05 4.28
CA LEU A 210 16.22 -25.71 5.40
C LEU A 210 14.72 -25.78 5.08
N ILE A 211 14.17 -26.97 4.97
CA ILE A 211 12.71 -27.19 4.85
C ILE A 211 12.19 -27.42 6.26
N GLY A 212 11.51 -26.41 6.85
CA GLY A 212 10.91 -26.51 8.18
C GLY A 212 9.48 -27.03 8.08
N ILE A 213 9.23 -28.22 8.61
CA ILE A 213 7.95 -28.92 8.56
C ILE A 213 7.55 -29.40 9.95
N GLU A 214 6.27 -29.27 10.32
CA GLU A 214 5.76 -29.74 11.60
C GLU A 214 5.65 -31.26 11.67
N ASP A 215 5.81 -31.82 12.87
CA ASP A 215 5.80 -33.26 13.18
C ASP A 215 4.45 -33.94 12.94
N ASN A 216 3.37 -33.15 12.87
CA ASN A 216 2.01 -33.61 12.53
C ASN A 216 1.80 -33.97 11.04
N LYS A 217 2.84 -33.91 10.20
CA LYS A 217 2.80 -34.19 8.74
C LYS A 217 3.71 -35.36 8.33
N PRO A 218 3.55 -36.56 8.92
CA PRO A 218 4.48 -37.68 8.70
C PRO A 218 4.51 -38.17 7.24
N GLU A 219 3.41 -38.07 6.49
CA GLU A 219 3.32 -38.46 5.08
C GLU A 219 4.14 -37.52 4.19
N ALA A 220 3.98 -36.19 4.38
CA ALA A 220 4.73 -35.16 3.68
C ALA A 220 6.23 -35.25 3.98
N ILE A 221 6.60 -35.48 5.26
CA ILE A 221 8.01 -35.71 5.66
C ILE A 221 8.59 -36.91 4.92
N ARG A 222 7.87 -38.05 4.82
CA ARG A 222 8.32 -39.20 4.08
C ARG A 222 8.42 -38.94 2.57
N ALA A 223 7.45 -38.21 1.99
CA ALA A 223 7.44 -37.86 0.57
C ALA A 223 8.63 -36.96 0.20
N LEU A 224 8.87 -35.90 0.97
CA LEU A 224 10.00 -35.02 0.76
C LEU A 224 11.34 -35.74 0.92
N LYS A 225 11.50 -36.60 1.94
CA LYS A 225 12.73 -37.41 2.12
C LYS A 225 12.98 -38.36 0.92
N ARG A 226 11.94 -38.90 0.31
CA ARG A 226 12.07 -39.75 -0.89
C ARG A 226 12.40 -38.95 -2.15
N ALA A 227 11.95 -37.70 -2.25
CA ALA A 227 12.25 -36.83 -3.39
C ALA A 227 13.67 -36.29 -3.39
N LEU A 228 14.37 -36.26 -2.22
CA LEU A 228 15.77 -35.89 -2.13
C LEU A 228 16.67 -36.92 -2.79
N THR A 229 17.68 -36.46 -3.52
CA THR A 229 18.67 -37.29 -4.22
C THR A 229 20.08 -36.97 -3.73
N SER A 230 21.08 -37.72 -4.24
CA SER A 230 22.49 -37.52 -3.88
C SER A 230 23.08 -36.15 -4.26
N ILE A 231 22.42 -35.41 -5.17
CA ILE A 231 22.83 -34.06 -5.56
C ILE A 231 22.38 -33.00 -4.55
N ASP A 232 21.38 -33.28 -3.72
CA ASP A 232 20.73 -32.33 -2.81
C ASP A 232 21.44 -32.20 -1.45
N LYS A 233 22.79 -32.20 -1.46
CA LYS A 233 23.62 -32.24 -0.24
C LYS A 233 23.44 -31.06 0.70
N GLN A 234 22.90 -29.94 0.22
CA GLN A 234 22.70 -28.72 1.00
C GLN A 234 21.21 -28.51 1.37
N ILE A 235 20.30 -29.42 0.98
CA ILE A 235 18.87 -29.34 1.30
C ILE A 235 18.59 -30.27 2.49
N PHE A 236 18.10 -29.70 3.60
CA PHE A 236 17.85 -30.41 4.85
C PHE A 236 16.40 -30.26 5.26
N ILE A 237 15.72 -31.38 5.54
CA ILE A 237 14.40 -31.40 6.14
C ILE A 237 14.57 -31.29 7.66
N ARG A 238 13.92 -30.30 8.27
CA ARG A 238 13.91 -30.06 9.72
C ARG A 238 12.49 -30.23 10.23
N VAL A 239 12.29 -31.30 11.00
CA VAL A 239 11.02 -31.55 11.67
C VAL A 239 10.98 -30.71 12.94
N ILE A 240 9.93 -29.90 13.08
CA ILE A 240 9.72 -29.00 14.21
C ILE A 240 8.47 -29.40 14.98
N PRO A 241 8.37 -29.15 16.27
CA PRO A 241 7.15 -29.38 17.05
C PRO A 241 5.96 -28.58 16.50
N THR A 242 4.77 -29.19 16.52
CA THR A 242 3.52 -28.50 16.20
C THR A 242 3.17 -27.52 17.28
N LYS A 243 3.29 -26.23 17.01
CA LYS A 243 2.99 -25.12 17.91
C LYS A 243 2.60 -23.88 17.10
N TYR A 244 1.43 -23.34 17.31
CA TYR A 244 0.99 -22.14 16.59
C TYR A 244 1.58 -20.85 17.22
N PRO A 245 2.14 -19.89 16.49
CA PRO A 245 2.31 -19.83 15.03
C PRO A 245 3.76 -20.11 14.57
N SER A 246 4.22 -21.36 14.63
CA SER A 246 5.55 -21.79 14.17
C SER A 246 5.86 -21.35 12.73
N GLY A 247 4.83 -21.31 11.86
CA GLY A 247 4.92 -20.85 10.46
C GLY A 247 5.13 -19.35 10.29
N GLY A 248 5.08 -18.55 11.35
CA GLY A 248 5.43 -17.15 11.33
C GLY A 248 6.89 -16.93 10.89
N ALA A 249 7.15 -15.94 10.00
CA ALA A 249 8.47 -15.78 9.40
C ALA A 249 9.60 -15.56 10.43
N LYS A 250 9.36 -14.75 11.47
CA LYS A 250 10.33 -14.49 12.54
C LYS A 250 10.48 -15.74 13.45
N GLN A 251 9.37 -16.41 13.77
CA GLN A 251 9.32 -17.60 14.62
C GLN A 251 10.06 -18.77 13.97
N LEU A 252 9.74 -19.10 12.70
CA LEU A 252 10.41 -20.19 12.01
C LEU A 252 11.90 -19.91 11.76
N THR A 253 12.26 -18.65 11.56
CA THR A 253 13.69 -18.25 11.49
C THR A 253 14.40 -18.56 12.80
N LYS A 254 13.82 -18.21 13.96
CA LYS A 254 14.35 -18.53 15.29
C LYS A 254 14.43 -20.04 15.48
N ILE A 255 13.35 -20.78 15.20
CA ILE A 255 13.27 -22.25 15.36
C ILE A 255 14.39 -22.97 14.60
N LEU A 256 14.64 -22.58 13.34
CA LEU A 256 15.57 -23.30 12.46
C LEU A 256 17.01 -22.80 12.54
N THR A 257 17.24 -21.56 12.97
CA THR A 257 18.58 -20.95 12.93
C THR A 257 19.09 -20.47 14.29
N GLY A 258 18.23 -20.39 15.31
CA GLY A 258 18.54 -19.78 16.61
C GLY A 258 18.73 -18.27 16.55
N LYS A 259 18.52 -17.64 15.39
CA LYS A 259 18.69 -16.20 15.21
C LYS A 259 17.37 -15.49 15.29
N GLU A 260 17.30 -14.39 16.03
CA GLU A 260 16.15 -13.51 16.06
C GLU A 260 16.27 -12.39 15.03
N VAL A 261 15.15 -12.07 14.38
CA VAL A 261 15.05 -10.91 13.50
C VAL A 261 14.74 -9.69 14.33
N PRO A 262 15.60 -8.66 14.37
CA PRO A 262 15.38 -7.46 15.18
C PRO A 262 14.05 -6.74 14.83
N SER A 263 13.54 -5.94 15.78
CA SER A 263 12.37 -5.09 15.55
C SER A 263 12.61 -4.16 14.36
N GLY A 264 11.59 -4.02 13.49
CA GLY A 264 11.69 -3.22 12.26
C GLY A 264 12.60 -3.80 11.17
N ALA A 265 13.40 -4.85 11.46
CA ALA A 265 14.32 -5.46 10.50
C ALA A 265 13.67 -6.57 9.66
N ARG A 266 14.35 -6.95 8.57
CA ARG A 266 13.98 -8.07 7.70
C ARG A 266 14.95 -9.24 7.93
N SER A 267 14.46 -10.48 7.74
CA SER A 267 15.29 -11.69 7.85
C SER A 267 16.48 -11.70 6.88
N SER A 268 16.38 -11.04 5.74
CA SER A 268 17.49 -10.89 4.80
C SER A 268 18.71 -10.15 5.38
N GLN A 269 18.49 -9.21 6.33
CA GLN A 269 19.59 -8.47 6.98
C GLN A 269 20.42 -9.34 7.91
N ILE A 270 19.87 -10.47 8.36
CA ILE A 270 20.61 -11.48 9.15
C ILE A 270 21.07 -12.68 8.28
N GLY A 271 21.03 -12.53 6.94
CA GLY A 271 21.45 -13.54 5.98
C GLY A 271 20.45 -14.70 5.81
N VAL A 272 19.17 -14.51 6.14
CA VAL A 272 18.12 -15.54 6.02
C VAL A 272 17.03 -15.05 5.09
N LEU A 273 16.63 -15.89 4.13
CA LEU A 273 15.47 -15.64 3.26
C LEU A 273 14.50 -16.83 3.38
N MET A 274 13.21 -16.53 3.40
CA MET A 274 12.16 -17.55 3.54
C MET A 274 11.24 -17.54 2.34
N GLN A 275 10.84 -18.74 1.85
CA GLN A 275 9.79 -18.93 0.85
C GLN A 275 8.83 -20.02 1.33
N ASN A 276 7.55 -19.95 0.94
CA ASN A 276 6.58 -20.99 1.20
C ASN A 276 6.73 -22.13 0.18
N VAL A 277 6.32 -23.37 0.52
CA VAL A 277 6.40 -24.55 -0.37
C VAL A 277 5.61 -24.35 -1.66
N GLY A 278 4.40 -23.80 -1.61
CA GLY A 278 3.61 -23.50 -2.81
C GLY A 278 4.29 -22.49 -3.72
N THR A 279 5.00 -21.50 -3.14
CA THR A 279 5.83 -20.56 -3.92
C THR A 279 7.00 -21.27 -4.60
N ALA A 280 7.63 -22.24 -3.93
CA ALA A 280 8.71 -23.03 -4.54
C ALA A 280 8.19 -23.84 -5.75
N VAL A 281 7.03 -24.48 -5.64
CA VAL A 281 6.36 -25.18 -6.75
C VAL A 281 6.04 -24.20 -7.89
N ALA A 282 5.48 -23.03 -7.58
CA ALA A 282 5.18 -22.01 -8.59
C ALA A 282 6.44 -21.53 -9.33
N ILE A 283 7.56 -21.38 -8.64
CA ILE A 283 8.86 -21.05 -9.24
C ILE A 283 9.34 -22.16 -10.16
N LYS A 284 9.24 -23.43 -9.74
CA LYS A 284 9.56 -24.60 -10.59
C LYS A 284 8.74 -24.57 -11.88
N ARG A 285 7.43 -24.41 -11.75
CA ARG A 285 6.53 -24.39 -12.92
C ARG A 285 6.80 -23.22 -13.84
N ALA A 286 7.14 -22.04 -13.30
CA ALA A 286 7.47 -20.86 -14.09
C ALA A 286 8.80 -21.00 -14.85
N VAL A 287 9.82 -21.55 -14.23
CA VAL A 287 11.16 -21.62 -14.82
C VAL A 287 11.31 -22.86 -15.68
N ILE A 288 11.03 -24.05 -15.12
CA ILE A 288 11.26 -25.33 -15.77
C ILE A 288 10.18 -25.64 -16.81
N ASP A 289 8.89 -25.42 -16.46
CA ASP A 289 7.77 -25.76 -17.35
C ASP A 289 7.31 -24.56 -18.18
N GLY A 290 7.73 -23.32 -17.86
CA GLY A 290 7.31 -22.09 -18.52
C GLY A 290 5.87 -21.66 -18.22
N GLN A 291 5.26 -22.18 -17.14
CA GLN A 291 3.86 -21.94 -16.77
C GLN A 291 3.75 -20.77 -15.80
N PRO A 292 3.01 -19.69 -16.11
CA PRO A 292 2.74 -18.62 -15.15
C PRO A 292 1.83 -19.08 -14.01
N LEU A 293 1.80 -18.31 -12.93
CA LEU A 293 0.97 -18.58 -11.76
C LEU A 293 -0.52 -18.29 -12.07
N ILE A 294 -1.25 -19.32 -12.46
CA ILE A 294 -2.69 -19.25 -12.79
C ILE A 294 -3.56 -20.15 -11.92
N GLU A 295 -2.98 -20.97 -11.06
CA GLU A 295 -3.68 -21.88 -10.17
C GLU A 295 -2.91 -22.09 -8.88
N ARG A 296 -3.59 -22.55 -7.86
CA ARG A 296 -3.00 -22.96 -6.59
C ARG A 296 -3.83 -24.04 -5.92
N VAL A 297 -3.25 -24.72 -4.93
CA VAL A 297 -3.99 -25.62 -4.06
C VAL A 297 -4.76 -24.80 -3.02
N VAL A 298 -6.05 -25.13 -2.85
CA VAL A 298 -6.96 -24.54 -1.87
C VAL A 298 -7.61 -25.64 -1.06
N THR A 299 -7.53 -25.55 0.25
CA THR A 299 -8.27 -26.41 1.19
C THR A 299 -9.73 -25.94 1.24
N VAL A 300 -10.68 -26.86 1.10
CA VAL A 300 -12.12 -26.62 1.37
C VAL A 300 -12.51 -27.55 2.51
N THR A 301 -12.92 -27.02 3.63
CA THR A 301 -13.11 -27.76 4.88
C THR A 301 -14.12 -27.10 5.80
N GLY A 302 -14.38 -27.72 6.95
CA GLY A 302 -15.42 -27.35 7.92
C GLY A 302 -16.55 -28.36 7.90
N GLU A 303 -17.29 -28.47 8.98
CA GLU A 303 -18.33 -29.48 9.16
C GLU A 303 -19.56 -29.28 8.23
N ALA A 304 -19.76 -28.05 7.68
CA ALA A 304 -20.79 -27.75 6.70
C ALA A 304 -20.44 -28.25 5.29
N ILE A 305 -19.25 -28.85 5.08
CA ILE A 305 -18.80 -29.37 3.79
C ILE A 305 -18.93 -30.90 3.76
N LYS A 306 -19.73 -31.42 2.82
CA LYS A 306 -19.93 -32.89 2.68
C LYS A 306 -18.70 -33.62 2.18
N GLN A 307 -17.91 -32.99 1.34
CA GLN A 307 -16.71 -33.56 0.73
C GLN A 307 -15.51 -32.64 0.92
N PRO A 308 -14.99 -32.51 2.15
CA PRO A 308 -13.81 -31.71 2.40
C PRO A 308 -12.59 -32.27 1.68
N GLY A 309 -11.59 -31.42 1.41
CA GLY A 309 -10.37 -31.83 0.73
C GLY A 309 -9.61 -30.65 0.15
N ASN A 310 -8.62 -30.95 -0.69
CA ASN A 310 -7.76 -29.97 -1.31
C ASN A 310 -7.96 -29.99 -2.84
N PHE A 311 -8.00 -28.81 -3.42
CA PHE A 311 -8.28 -28.63 -4.83
C PHE A 311 -7.21 -27.81 -5.54
N TRP A 312 -6.71 -28.27 -6.67
CA TRP A 312 -6.09 -27.41 -7.66
C TRP A 312 -7.17 -26.50 -8.24
N THR A 313 -7.08 -25.22 -7.93
CA THR A 313 -8.12 -24.24 -8.29
C THR A 313 -7.50 -23.12 -9.13
N ARG A 314 -8.15 -22.79 -10.26
CA ARG A 314 -7.79 -21.66 -11.10
C ARG A 314 -7.99 -20.35 -10.34
N LEU A 315 -7.03 -19.43 -10.45
CA LEU A 315 -7.20 -18.07 -9.95
C LEU A 315 -8.37 -17.40 -10.69
N GLY A 316 -9.20 -16.69 -9.94
CA GLY A 316 -10.41 -16.11 -10.49
C GLY A 316 -11.67 -16.99 -10.41
N THR A 317 -11.54 -18.23 -9.97
CA THR A 317 -12.72 -19.10 -9.72
C THR A 317 -13.57 -18.50 -8.60
N PRO A 318 -14.87 -18.24 -8.81
CA PRO A 318 -15.77 -17.80 -7.74
C PRO A 318 -15.80 -18.82 -6.59
N VAL A 319 -15.73 -18.35 -5.35
CA VAL A 319 -15.78 -19.23 -4.15
C VAL A 319 -17.03 -20.11 -4.17
N LYS A 320 -18.19 -19.57 -4.57
CA LYS A 320 -19.44 -20.30 -4.71
C LYS A 320 -19.29 -21.58 -5.56
N HIS A 321 -18.57 -21.48 -6.69
CA HIS A 321 -18.37 -22.61 -7.59
C HIS A 321 -17.59 -23.73 -6.90
N LEU A 322 -16.51 -23.39 -6.20
CA LEU A 322 -15.68 -24.37 -5.49
C LEU A 322 -16.41 -25.02 -4.31
N LEU A 323 -17.21 -24.25 -3.57
CA LEU A 323 -18.05 -24.75 -2.49
C LEU A 323 -19.14 -25.70 -3.00
N GLN A 324 -19.79 -25.39 -4.12
CA GLN A 324 -20.79 -26.28 -4.75
C GLN A 324 -20.19 -27.63 -5.12
N GLN A 325 -18.96 -27.65 -5.69
CA GLN A 325 -18.25 -28.89 -6.00
C GLN A 325 -17.89 -29.72 -4.76
N SER A 326 -17.80 -29.10 -3.61
CA SER A 326 -17.50 -29.73 -2.31
C SER A 326 -18.77 -30.16 -1.56
N GLY A 327 -19.95 -30.05 -2.20
CA GLY A 327 -21.22 -30.46 -1.60
C GLY A 327 -21.69 -29.51 -0.47
N PHE A 328 -21.36 -28.24 -0.56
CA PHE A 328 -21.82 -27.22 0.38
C PHE A 328 -23.32 -26.96 0.19
N GLU A 329 -24.07 -27.04 1.28
CA GLU A 329 -25.47 -26.65 1.37
C GLU A 329 -25.57 -25.54 2.44
N PRO A 330 -25.92 -24.30 2.02
CA PRO A 330 -25.93 -23.18 2.96
C PRO A 330 -27.07 -23.30 3.97
N GLU A 331 -26.74 -23.08 5.23
CA GLU A 331 -27.68 -22.92 6.33
C GLU A 331 -27.98 -21.43 6.59
N ASN A 332 -28.99 -21.14 7.42
CA ASN A 332 -29.23 -19.78 7.87
C ASN A 332 -28.05 -19.23 8.65
N GLU A 333 -27.65 -17.99 8.39
CA GLU A 333 -26.50 -17.31 9.02
C GLU A 333 -25.14 -18.06 8.82
N GLN A 334 -25.02 -18.89 7.78
CA GLN A 334 -23.80 -19.61 7.46
C GLN A 334 -22.65 -18.65 7.18
N MET A 335 -21.53 -18.83 7.87
CA MET A 335 -20.29 -18.10 7.60
C MET A 335 -19.40 -18.91 6.64
N VAL A 336 -18.73 -18.19 5.75
CA VAL A 336 -17.63 -18.71 4.92
C VAL A 336 -16.41 -17.87 5.20
N ILE A 337 -15.33 -18.49 5.65
CA ILE A 337 -14.09 -17.84 6.04
C ILE A 337 -13.03 -18.14 4.99
N MET A 338 -12.39 -17.12 4.46
CA MET A 338 -11.19 -17.27 3.65
C MET A 338 -9.95 -17.27 4.56
N GLY A 339 -9.20 -18.37 4.54
CA GLY A 339 -8.11 -18.65 5.47
C GLY A 339 -8.56 -19.56 6.62
N GLY A 340 -7.78 -19.58 7.69
CA GLY A 340 -8.09 -20.39 8.89
C GLY A 340 -8.83 -19.60 9.97
N PRO A 341 -9.13 -20.24 11.11
CA PRO A 341 -9.94 -19.64 12.17
C PRO A 341 -9.22 -18.51 12.93
N LEU A 342 -7.88 -18.46 12.91
CA LEU A 342 -7.10 -17.50 13.68
C LEU A 342 -6.71 -16.25 12.88
N MET A 343 -6.37 -16.42 11.59
CA MET A 343 -5.91 -15.33 10.73
C MET A 343 -6.86 -15.00 9.57
N GLY A 344 -7.83 -15.84 9.27
CA GLY A 344 -8.79 -15.66 8.20
C GLY A 344 -9.80 -14.53 8.44
N PHE A 345 -10.69 -14.34 7.49
CA PHE A 345 -11.79 -13.38 7.56
C PHE A 345 -13.03 -13.90 6.86
N THR A 346 -14.21 -13.48 7.33
CA THR A 346 -15.49 -13.84 6.75
C THR A 346 -15.69 -13.13 5.41
N LEU A 347 -16.10 -13.88 4.40
CA LEU A 347 -16.41 -13.33 3.08
C LEU A 347 -17.76 -12.60 3.08
N PRO A 348 -17.84 -11.41 2.47
CA PRO A 348 -19.09 -10.67 2.35
C PRO A 348 -20.01 -11.21 1.25
N ASP A 349 -19.45 -11.92 0.27
CA ASP A 349 -20.14 -12.48 -0.91
C ASP A 349 -19.41 -13.73 -1.38
N LEU A 350 -20.14 -14.75 -1.83
CA LEU A 350 -19.59 -15.99 -2.37
C LEU A 350 -19.18 -15.91 -3.85
N ASN A 351 -19.52 -14.82 -4.54
CA ASN A 351 -18.99 -14.53 -5.89
C ASN A 351 -17.56 -13.98 -5.87
N VAL A 352 -17.00 -13.73 -4.69
CA VAL A 352 -15.59 -13.36 -4.52
C VAL A 352 -14.69 -14.40 -5.17
N PRO A 353 -13.69 -13.98 -5.99
CA PRO A 353 -12.80 -14.93 -6.66
C PRO A 353 -11.72 -15.49 -5.74
N VAL A 354 -11.30 -16.71 -6.02
CA VAL A 354 -10.05 -17.28 -5.48
C VAL A 354 -8.87 -16.50 -6.03
N VAL A 355 -8.02 -15.99 -5.13
CA VAL A 355 -6.84 -15.17 -5.45
C VAL A 355 -5.53 -15.86 -5.03
N LYS A 356 -4.38 -15.34 -5.45
CA LYS A 356 -3.05 -15.91 -5.17
C LYS A 356 -2.79 -16.23 -3.69
N ILE A 357 -3.38 -15.48 -2.75
CA ILE A 357 -3.20 -15.69 -1.30
C ILE A 357 -4.25 -16.60 -0.65
N CYS A 358 -5.30 -17.01 -1.37
CA CYS A 358 -6.36 -17.86 -0.84
C CYS A 358 -5.89 -19.31 -0.72
N ASN A 359 -5.55 -19.78 0.47
CA ASN A 359 -5.10 -21.15 0.75
C ASN A 359 -6.19 -22.04 1.36
N CYS A 360 -7.28 -21.48 1.87
CA CYS A 360 -8.34 -22.21 2.53
C CYS A 360 -9.69 -21.48 2.41
N LEU A 361 -10.75 -22.26 2.29
CA LEU A 361 -12.13 -21.87 2.48
C LEU A 361 -12.68 -22.74 3.62
N LEU A 362 -12.87 -22.13 4.78
CA LEU A 362 -13.41 -22.79 5.97
C LEU A 362 -14.89 -22.46 6.09
N VAL A 363 -15.72 -23.49 6.17
CA VAL A 363 -17.18 -23.39 6.27
C VAL A 363 -17.66 -24.17 7.48
N PRO A 364 -17.55 -23.56 8.67
CA PRO A 364 -17.94 -24.22 9.92
C PRO A 364 -19.46 -24.26 10.08
N THR A 365 -19.98 -25.26 10.77
CA THR A 365 -21.37 -25.27 11.27
C THR A 365 -21.55 -24.29 12.42
N GLN A 366 -22.81 -24.01 12.80
CA GLN A 366 -23.08 -23.19 13.99
C GLN A 366 -22.57 -23.87 15.28
N GLU A 367 -22.59 -25.20 15.34
CA GLU A 367 -22.07 -25.96 16.48
C GLU A 367 -20.55 -25.84 16.58
N GLU A 368 -19.85 -25.95 15.44
CA GLU A 368 -18.38 -25.81 15.33
C GLU A 368 -17.92 -24.39 15.71
N MET A 369 -18.69 -23.36 15.34
CA MET A 369 -18.41 -21.97 15.71
C MET A 369 -18.73 -21.65 17.17
N GLY A 370 -19.65 -22.39 17.76
CA GLY A 370 -20.20 -22.07 19.06
C GLY A 370 -21.06 -20.81 19.08
N LYS A 371 -21.48 -20.40 20.25
CA LYS A 371 -22.25 -19.13 20.43
C LYS A 371 -21.35 -17.95 20.10
N LYS A 372 -21.90 -16.94 19.39
CA LYS A 372 -21.17 -15.68 19.13
C LYS A 372 -20.70 -15.09 20.48
N PRO A 373 -19.39 -14.99 20.71
CA PRO A 373 -18.89 -14.45 21.97
C PRO A 373 -19.20 -12.95 22.05
N VAL A 374 -19.62 -12.50 23.22
CA VAL A 374 -19.79 -11.07 23.53
C VAL A 374 -18.48 -10.56 24.12
N GLU A 375 -18.00 -9.42 23.63
CA GLU A 375 -16.83 -8.75 24.19
C GLU A 375 -17.14 -8.26 25.62
N GLU A 376 -16.35 -8.69 26.59
CA GLU A 376 -16.42 -8.27 27.97
C GLU A 376 -15.23 -7.38 28.36
N ALA A 377 -15.32 -6.77 29.54
CA ALA A 377 -14.23 -5.95 30.05
C ALA A 377 -12.97 -6.78 30.33
N CYS A 378 -11.80 -6.24 30.02
CA CYS A 378 -10.53 -6.89 30.29
C CYS A 378 -10.31 -7.07 31.82
N ILE A 379 -10.17 -8.32 32.26
CA ILE A 379 -9.93 -8.69 33.67
C ILE A 379 -8.43 -8.69 34.05
N ARG A 380 -7.54 -8.34 33.14
CA ARG A 380 -6.07 -8.25 33.32
C ARG A 380 -5.43 -9.58 33.77
N CYS A 381 -5.90 -10.71 33.28
CA CYS A 381 -5.39 -12.04 33.61
C CYS A 381 -3.96 -12.35 33.10
N GLY A 382 -3.45 -11.62 32.10
CA GLY A 382 -2.08 -11.81 31.56
C GLY A 382 -1.96 -12.87 30.46
N LEU A 383 -2.91 -13.77 30.25
CA LEU A 383 -2.82 -14.89 29.30
C LEU A 383 -2.44 -14.45 27.87
N CYS A 384 -2.89 -13.27 27.44
CA CYS A 384 -2.56 -12.73 26.12
C CYS A 384 -1.06 -12.35 25.98
N VAL A 385 -0.38 -12.02 27.09
CA VAL A 385 1.08 -11.75 27.12
C VAL A 385 1.82 -13.06 26.97
N ASP A 386 1.43 -14.08 27.75
CA ASP A 386 2.07 -15.40 27.72
C ASP A 386 1.92 -16.07 26.35
N ALA A 387 0.81 -15.85 25.65
CA ALA A 387 0.57 -16.39 24.31
C ALA A 387 1.26 -15.61 23.17
N CYS A 388 1.77 -14.39 23.42
CA CYS A 388 2.28 -13.54 22.35
C CYS A 388 3.64 -14.02 21.80
N PRO A 389 3.73 -14.46 20.53
CA PRO A 389 4.98 -14.94 19.93
C PRO A 389 5.98 -13.82 19.57
N ALA A 390 5.61 -12.57 19.75
CA ALA A 390 6.43 -11.39 19.56
C ALA A 390 6.75 -10.66 20.86
N SER A 391 6.47 -11.29 22.02
CA SER A 391 6.73 -10.77 23.37
C SER A 391 6.19 -9.35 23.60
N LEU A 392 5.03 -9.05 23.02
CA LEU A 392 4.33 -7.78 23.19
C LEU A 392 3.46 -7.78 24.44
N LEU A 393 2.89 -6.63 24.75
CA LEU A 393 1.91 -6.44 25.82
C LEU A 393 0.51 -6.20 25.23
N PRO A 394 -0.22 -7.26 24.81
CA PRO A 394 -1.47 -7.10 24.05
C PRO A 394 -2.53 -6.30 24.83
N GLN A 395 -2.66 -6.49 26.15
CA GLN A 395 -3.60 -5.71 26.94
C GLN A 395 -3.33 -4.21 26.93
N GLN A 396 -2.05 -3.79 26.89
CA GLN A 396 -1.71 -2.36 26.82
C GLN A 396 -1.96 -1.82 25.42
N LEU A 397 -1.57 -2.56 24.39
CA LEU A 397 -1.86 -2.21 23.00
C LEU A 397 -3.37 -2.06 22.77
N TYR A 398 -4.20 -2.93 23.37
CA TYR A 398 -5.66 -2.81 23.32
C TYR A 398 -6.16 -1.48 23.89
N TRP A 399 -5.65 -1.07 25.07
CA TRP A 399 -6.06 0.20 25.67
C TRP A 399 -5.61 1.41 24.83
N PHE A 400 -4.41 1.36 24.29
CA PHE A 400 -3.92 2.43 23.40
C PHE A 400 -4.74 2.52 22.12
N SER A 401 -5.04 1.40 21.47
CA SER A 401 -5.88 1.36 20.28
C SER A 401 -7.30 1.85 20.56
N LYS A 402 -7.92 1.39 21.66
CA LYS A 402 -9.26 1.82 22.07
C LYS A 402 -9.30 3.32 22.41
N GLY A 403 -8.23 3.85 23.00
CA GLY A 403 -8.05 5.26 23.36
C GLY A 403 -7.55 6.14 22.19
N LYS A 404 -7.25 5.57 21.01
CA LYS A 404 -6.63 6.26 19.86
C LYS A 404 -5.32 6.97 20.25
N GLU A 405 -4.53 6.34 21.12
CA GLU A 405 -3.24 6.83 21.58
C GLU A 405 -2.11 6.32 20.65
N HIS A 406 -2.15 6.73 19.38
CA HIS A 406 -1.30 6.24 18.28
C HIS A 406 0.19 6.25 18.60
N GLU A 407 0.72 7.34 19.17
CA GLU A 407 2.14 7.41 19.55
C GLU A 407 2.53 6.37 20.62
N LYS A 408 1.65 6.10 21.59
CA LYS A 408 1.92 5.11 22.63
C LYS A 408 1.87 3.70 22.04
N ALA A 409 0.90 3.42 21.17
CA ALA A 409 0.82 2.16 20.46
C ALA A 409 2.10 1.88 19.63
N GLN A 410 2.61 2.88 18.90
CA GLN A 410 3.88 2.77 18.17
C GLN A 410 5.08 2.54 19.11
N LYS A 411 5.20 3.29 20.20
CA LYS A 411 6.28 3.16 21.20
C LYS A 411 6.28 1.78 21.89
N HIS A 412 5.11 1.12 21.95
CA HIS A 412 4.96 -0.26 22.46
C HIS A 412 5.03 -1.31 21.35
N ASN A 413 5.67 -0.98 20.23
CA ASN A 413 5.99 -1.89 19.12
C ASN A 413 4.75 -2.54 18.48
N LEU A 414 3.64 -1.81 18.34
CA LEU A 414 2.43 -2.33 17.69
C LEU A 414 2.72 -2.96 16.32
N PHE A 415 3.68 -2.40 15.55
CA PHE A 415 4.05 -2.90 14.22
C PHE A 415 4.83 -4.22 14.23
N ASP A 416 5.35 -4.68 15.38
CA ASP A 416 5.90 -6.03 15.52
C ASP A 416 4.83 -7.10 15.74
N CYS A 417 3.58 -6.72 16.01
CA CYS A 417 2.44 -7.63 16.03
C CYS A 417 2.24 -8.26 14.65
N ILE A 418 2.31 -9.61 14.61
CA ILE A 418 2.12 -10.40 13.38
C ILE A 418 0.66 -10.77 13.10
N GLU A 419 -0.28 -10.26 13.92
CA GLU A 419 -1.74 -10.45 13.77
C GLU A 419 -2.16 -11.93 13.77
N CYS A 420 -1.43 -12.78 14.48
CA CYS A 420 -1.64 -14.23 14.50
C CYS A 420 -2.90 -14.69 15.26
N GLY A 421 -3.55 -13.84 16.04
CA GLY A 421 -4.76 -14.21 16.77
C GLY A 421 -4.54 -14.96 18.10
N ALA A 422 -3.32 -15.42 18.41
CA ALA A 422 -3.06 -16.21 19.62
C ALA A 422 -3.53 -15.50 20.92
N CYS A 423 -3.32 -14.20 21.04
CA CYS A 423 -3.76 -13.40 22.20
C CYS A 423 -5.29 -13.29 22.29
N ALA A 424 -6.00 -13.22 21.16
CA ALA A 424 -7.46 -13.19 21.13
C ALA A 424 -8.04 -14.58 21.48
N TYR A 425 -7.41 -15.65 21.00
CA TYR A 425 -7.81 -17.02 21.25
C TYR A 425 -7.80 -17.37 22.74
N VAL A 426 -6.80 -16.92 23.51
CA VAL A 426 -6.69 -17.20 24.94
C VAL A 426 -7.43 -16.19 25.81
N CYS A 427 -8.10 -15.19 25.26
CA CYS A 427 -8.75 -14.13 26.01
C CYS A 427 -10.08 -14.61 26.62
N PRO A 428 -10.21 -14.73 27.96
CA PRO A 428 -11.46 -15.16 28.57
C PRO A 428 -12.59 -14.13 28.44
N SER A 429 -12.24 -12.85 28.17
CA SER A 429 -13.20 -11.76 27.94
C SER A 429 -13.59 -11.60 26.49
N ASN A 430 -13.23 -12.53 25.61
CA ASN A 430 -13.56 -12.56 24.17
C ASN A 430 -13.24 -11.25 23.43
N ILE A 431 -12.19 -10.52 23.85
CA ILE A 431 -11.80 -9.26 23.23
C ILE A 431 -11.16 -9.56 21.85
N PRO A 432 -11.66 -8.98 20.75
CA PRO A 432 -11.11 -9.18 19.43
C PRO A 432 -9.82 -8.36 19.22
N LEU A 433 -8.79 -8.64 20.02
CA LEU A 433 -7.55 -7.88 20.14
C LEU A 433 -6.91 -7.56 18.78
N VAL A 434 -6.86 -8.54 17.88
CA VAL A 434 -6.22 -8.37 16.57
C VAL A 434 -6.98 -7.37 15.69
N GLN A 435 -8.30 -7.29 15.80
CA GLN A 435 -9.10 -6.33 15.04
C GLN A 435 -8.81 -4.89 15.48
N TYR A 436 -8.67 -4.67 16.79
CA TYR A 436 -8.23 -3.37 17.32
C TYR A 436 -6.84 -2.99 16.79
N TYR A 437 -5.90 -3.95 16.73
CA TYR A 437 -4.55 -3.66 16.23
C TYR A 437 -4.51 -3.42 14.71
N ARG A 438 -5.33 -4.15 13.94
CA ARG A 438 -5.47 -3.92 12.49
C ARG A 438 -6.01 -2.52 12.21
N GLN A 439 -7.05 -2.11 12.93
CA GLN A 439 -7.62 -0.78 12.82
C GLN A 439 -6.60 0.29 13.20
N GLU A 440 -5.95 0.16 14.36
CA GLU A 440 -4.95 1.10 14.85
C GLU A 440 -3.77 1.24 13.86
N LYS A 441 -3.25 0.14 13.34
CA LYS A 441 -2.21 0.15 12.31
C LYS A 441 -2.67 0.84 11.01
N ALA A 442 -3.93 0.70 10.63
CA ALA A 442 -4.49 1.35 9.46
C ALA A 442 -4.59 2.87 9.68
N GLU A 443 -5.14 3.31 10.81
CA GLU A 443 -5.25 4.72 11.19
C GLU A 443 -3.86 5.39 11.25
N ILE A 444 -2.87 4.76 11.88
CA ILE A 444 -1.49 5.27 11.94
C ILE A 444 -0.88 5.40 10.53
N ARG A 445 -1.05 4.40 9.67
CA ARG A 445 -0.54 4.45 8.29
C ARG A 445 -1.19 5.55 7.46
N GLU A 446 -2.47 5.81 7.67
CA GLU A 446 -3.20 6.89 7.02
C GLU A 446 -2.68 8.25 7.45
N ILE A 447 -2.49 8.47 8.77
CA ILE A 447 -1.89 9.68 9.34
C ILE A 447 -0.48 9.91 8.76
N ASP A 448 0.38 8.89 8.80
CA ASP A 448 1.74 8.96 8.26
C ASP A 448 1.74 9.28 6.75
N GLN A 449 0.75 8.75 6.00
CA GLN A 449 0.63 9.01 4.57
C GLN A 449 0.16 10.43 4.28
N GLU A 450 -0.80 10.94 5.05
CA GLU A 450 -1.26 12.33 4.94
C GLU A 450 -0.13 13.31 5.29
N GLU A 451 0.62 13.05 6.35
CA GLU A 451 1.78 13.85 6.71
C GLU A 451 2.83 13.88 5.60
N ARG A 452 3.19 12.72 5.03
CA ARG A 452 4.11 12.63 3.88
C ARG A 452 3.59 13.42 2.68
N ARG A 453 2.30 13.28 2.33
CA ARG A 453 1.68 14.06 1.24
C ARG A 453 1.73 15.56 1.49
N SER A 454 1.48 15.98 2.74
CA SER A 454 1.57 17.38 3.16
C SER A 454 2.99 17.93 3.02
N ILE A 455 3.99 17.18 3.50
CA ILE A 455 5.42 17.53 3.37
C ILE A 455 5.83 17.63 1.90
N GLU A 456 5.47 16.65 1.08
CA GLU A 456 5.76 16.67 -0.36
C GLU A 456 5.08 17.85 -1.07
N ALA A 457 3.81 18.13 -0.75
CA ALA A 457 3.08 19.27 -1.30
C ALA A 457 3.75 20.58 -0.95
N LYS A 458 4.20 20.73 0.31
CA LYS A 458 4.95 21.88 0.79
C LYS A 458 6.28 22.06 0.04
N GLN A 459 7.05 20.97 -0.09
CA GLN A 459 8.32 20.98 -0.83
C GLN A 459 8.14 21.35 -2.32
N ARG A 460 7.10 20.78 -2.97
CA ARG A 460 6.75 21.12 -4.37
C ARG A 460 6.35 22.59 -4.51
N PHE A 461 5.61 23.13 -3.53
CA PHE A 461 5.20 24.53 -3.52
C PHE A 461 6.41 25.46 -3.34
N GLU A 462 7.28 25.16 -2.38
CA GLU A 462 8.52 25.93 -2.12
C GLU A 462 9.47 25.90 -3.33
N ALA A 463 9.67 24.72 -3.94
CA ALA A 463 10.48 24.59 -5.15
C ALA A 463 9.90 25.39 -6.33
N LYS A 464 8.55 25.42 -6.47
CA LYS A 464 7.87 26.23 -7.46
C LYS A 464 8.07 27.73 -7.21
N GLN A 465 7.94 28.19 -5.96
CA GLN A 465 8.20 29.57 -5.59
C GLN A 465 9.64 29.99 -5.89
N GLN A 466 10.63 29.20 -5.45
CA GLN A 466 12.04 29.46 -5.72
C GLN A 466 12.37 29.50 -7.22
N ARG A 467 11.70 28.66 -8.02
CA ARG A 467 11.84 28.69 -9.47
C ARG A 467 11.27 29.98 -10.05
N MET A 468 10.08 30.37 -9.64
CA MET A 468 9.44 31.61 -10.08
C MET A 468 10.25 32.85 -9.69
N GLU A 469 10.82 32.85 -8.50
CA GLU A 469 11.67 33.95 -8.02
C GLU A 469 12.97 34.04 -8.81
N ARG A 470 13.63 32.91 -9.05
CA ARG A 470 14.82 32.85 -9.94
C ARG A 470 14.50 33.32 -11.36
N GLU A 471 13.35 32.92 -11.92
CA GLU A 471 12.91 33.36 -13.25
C GLU A 471 12.62 34.89 -13.27
N LYS A 472 12.05 35.43 -12.19
CA LYS A 472 11.79 36.86 -12.01
C LYS A 472 13.11 37.64 -11.96
N LEU A 473 14.05 37.24 -11.10
CA LEU A 473 15.38 37.85 -10.98
C LEU A 473 16.14 37.81 -12.31
N ALA A 474 16.16 36.64 -12.97
CA ALA A 474 16.79 36.49 -14.27
C ALA A 474 16.14 37.36 -15.37
N ARG A 475 14.83 37.64 -15.24
CA ARG A 475 14.14 38.58 -16.15
C ARG A 475 14.49 40.02 -15.85
N GLU A 476 14.56 40.41 -14.57
CA GLU A 476 14.99 41.73 -14.12
C GLU A 476 16.45 42.00 -14.51
N GLU A 477 17.36 41.04 -14.31
CA GLU A 477 18.75 41.15 -14.78
C GLU A 477 18.87 41.35 -16.28
N ARG A 478 18.09 40.58 -17.08
CA ARG A 478 18.05 40.75 -18.53
C ARG A 478 17.53 42.13 -18.91
N HIS A 479 16.52 42.63 -18.23
CA HIS A 479 15.98 43.94 -18.44
C HIS A 479 16.99 45.04 -18.09
N ASN A 480 17.69 44.90 -16.95
CA ASN A 480 18.73 45.84 -16.52
C ASN A 480 19.95 45.82 -17.44
N LYS A 481 20.40 44.66 -17.92
CA LYS A 481 21.49 44.53 -18.89
C LYS A 481 21.09 45.17 -20.25
N ALA A 482 19.84 45.00 -20.67
CA ALA A 482 19.34 45.67 -21.90
C ALA A 482 19.25 47.23 -21.71
N ALA A 483 18.92 47.70 -20.52
CA ALA A 483 18.86 49.14 -20.21
C ALA A 483 20.25 49.79 -20.14
N VAL A 484 21.30 49.08 -19.73
CA VAL A 484 22.69 49.57 -19.64
C VAL A 484 23.38 49.60 -21.02
N GLN A 485 22.93 48.82 -22.02
CA GLN A 485 23.51 48.79 -23.36
C GLN A 485 22.97 49.84 -24.31
N VAL A 486 22.04 50.69 -23.85
CA VAL A 486 21.60 51.85 -24.68
C VAL A 486 22.65 52.96 -24.53
N ASP A 487 23.60 53.00 -25.45
CA ASP A 487 24.64 54.02 -25.52
C ASP A 487 24.00 55.42 -25.64
N THR A 488 24.68 56.46 -25.13
CA THR A 488 24.15 57.86 -25.07
C THR A 488 23.74 58.41 -26.44
N ALA A 489 24.34 57.91 -27.55
CA ALA A 489 23.97 58.28 -28.91
C ALA A 489 22.57 57.76 -29.34
N ASP A 490 22.08 56.64 -28.77
CA ASP A 490 20.74 56.13 -29.06
C ASP A 490 19.63 56.81 -28.24
N LYS A 491 19.95 57.46 -27.10
CA LYS A 491 18.97 58.18 -26.30
C LYS A 491 18.33 59.36 -27.07
N ASP A 492 19.11 60.06 -27.85
CA ASP A 492 18.60 61.17 -28.68
C ASP A 492 17.73 60.70 -29.82
N ALA A 493 18.06 59.54 -30.44
CA ALA A 493 17.24 58.91 -31.48
C ALA A 493 15.91 58.39 -30.89
N VAL A 494 15.94 57.78 -29.68
CA VAL A 494 14.75 57.32 -28.97
C VAL A 494 13.88 58.46 -28.50
N ASN A 495 14.47 59.55 -27.98
CA ASN A 495 13.74 60.75 -27.58
C ASN A 495 13.10 61.45 -28.80
N ALA A 496 13.80 61.53 -29.93
CA ALA A 496 13.24 62.05 -31.18
C ALA A 496 12.10 61.20 -31.71
N ALA A 497 12.20 59.84 -31.62
CA ALA A 497 11.12 58.93 -31.98
C ALA A 497 9.90 59.02 -31.02
N LEU A 498 10.14 59.18 -29.70
CA LEU A 498 9.09 59.39 -28.70
C LEU A 498 8.40 60.76 -28.90
N ALA A 499 9.14 61.83 -29.28
CA ALA A 499 8.59 63.13 -29.63
C ALA A 499 7.70 63.05 -30.87
N ARG A 500 8.12 62.29 -31.93
CA ARG A 500 7.29 62.02 -33.12
C ARG A 500 6.01 61.23 -32.81
N VAL A 501 6.07 60.25 -31.90
CA VAL A 501 4.90 59.48 -31.45
C VAL A 501 3.96 60.35 -30.62
N LYS A 502 4.48 61.20 -29.72
CA LYS A 502 3.68 62.18 -28.97
C LYS A 502 3.03 63.24 -29.86
N ALA A 503 3.75 63.76 -30.85
CA ALA A 503 3.20 64.70 -31.83
C ALA A 503 2.10 64.06 -32.69
N LYS A 504 2.29 62.78 -33.10
CA LYS A 504 1.29 62.03 -33.83
C LYS A 504 0.06 61.63 -32.99
N LYS A 505 0.22 61.49 -31.69
CA LYS A 505 -0.91 61.31 -30.74
C LYS A 505 -1.68 62.59 -30.48
N ALA A 506 -1.02 63.73 -30.50
CA ALA A 506 -1.66 65.03 -30.29
C ALA A 506 -2.48 65.48 -31.55
N SER A 507 -2.10 65.06 -32.76
CA SER A 507 -2.81 65.38 -33.99
C SER A 507 -4.02 64.47 -34.29
N THR A 508 -4.28 63.45 -33.49
CA THR A 508 -5.41 62.51 -33.66
C THR A 508 -6.43 62.49 -32.50
N ALA A 509 -6.36 63.46 -31.62
CA ALA A 509 -7.31 63.58 -30.51
C ALA A 509 -8.44 64.55 -30.85
N GLU A 510 -9.49 64.06 -31.53
CA GLU A 510 -10.80 64.72 -31.43
C GLU A 510 -11.44 64.43 -30.05
N PRO A 511 -12.09 65.42 -29.45
CA PRO A 511 -12.68 65.25 -28.12
C PRO A 511 -13.92 64.36 -28.19
N ILE A 512 -13.87 63.23 -27.51
CA ILE A 512 -15.01 62.32 -27.32
C ILE A 512 -16.03 63.02 -26.43
N LYS A 513 -17.21 63.37 -26.99
CA LYS A 513 -18.39 63.79 -26.21
C LYS A 513 -18.99 62.58 -25.51
N ILE A 514 -18.89 62.52 -24.21
CA ILE A 514 -19.57 61.51 -23.37
C ILE A 514 -21.03 61.98 -23.17
N ILE A 515 -21.97 61.28 -23.77
CA ILE A 515 -23.42 61.36 -23.44
C ILE A 515 -23.69 60.28 -22.40
N SER A 516 -24.22 60.69 -21.24
CA SER A 516 -24.49 59.76 -20.14
C SER A 516 -25.68 58.86 -20.46
N GLY A 517 -25.46 57.52 -20.55
CA GLY A 517 -26.55 56.56 -20.63
C GLY A 517 -26.33 55.35 -21.54
N GLU A 518 -25.29 55.29 -22.35
CA GLU A 518 -25.04 54.12 -23.22
C GLU A 518 -23.62 53.58 -22.98
N LEU A 519 -23.49 52.24 -23.02
CA LEU A 519 -22.20 51.55 -22.95
C LEU A 519 -21.39 51.93 -24.21
N PRO A 520 -20.08 52.27 -24.10
CA PRO A 520 -19.27 52.67 -25.26
C PRO A 520 -19.12 51.50 -26.23
N ASP A 521 -19.47 51.74 -27.47
CA ASP A 521 -19.24 50.78 -28.58
C ASP A 521 -17.74 50.66 -28.86
N ASN A 522 -17.16 49.54 -28.43
CA ASN A 522 -15.75 49.20 -28.59
C ASN A 522 -15.48 48.42 -29.91
N SER A 523 -16.44 48.26 -30.81
CA SER A 523 -16.32 47.44 -32.01
C SER A 523 -15.19 47.89 -32.93
N ALA A 524 -15.02 49.22 -33.12
CA ALA A 524 -13.94 49.79 -33.92
C ALA A 524 -12.55 49.55 -33.32
N VAL A 525 -12.41 49.55 -32.00
CA VAL A 525 -11.15 49.28 -31.28
C VAL A 525 -10.80 47.78 -31.35
N ILE A 526 -11.79 46.91 -31.28
CA ILE A 526 -11.65 45.46 -31.42
C ILE A 526 -11.22 45.12 -32.86
N ALA A 527 -11.89 45.69 -33.89
CA ALA A 527 -11.53 45.49 -35.28
C ALA A 527 -10.10 45.99 -35.59
N ALA A 528 -9.70 47.16 -35.09
CA ALA A 528 -8.35 47.67 -35.24
C ALA A 528 -7.28 46.78 -34.55
N ARG A 529 -7.61 46.15 -33.41
CA ARG A 529 -6.74 45.22 -32.69
C ARG A 529 -6.59 43.90 -33.45
N GLU A 530 -7.65 43.41 -34.05
CA GLU A 530 -7.63 42.19 -34.88
C GLU A 530 -6.88 42.40 -36.18
N ALA A 531 -7.06 43.55 -36.86
CA ALA A 531 -6.29 43.92 -38.05
C ALA A 531 -4.78 43.99 -37.77
N ARG A 532 -4.36 44.59 -36.61
CA ARG A 532 -2.96 44.60 -36.21
C ARG A 532 -2.41 43.21 -35.89
N LYS A 533 -3.22 42.31 -35.28
CA LYS A 533 -2.85 40.91 -35.08
C LYS A 533 -2.70 40.14 -36.40
N ALA A 534 -3.56 40.39 -37.34
CA ALA A 534 -3.49 39.79 -38.70
C ALA A 534 -2.22 40.26 -39.44
N GLN A 535 -1.91 41.56 -39.43
CA GLN A 535 -0.68 42.09 -40.01
C GLN A 535 0.60 41.55 -39.35
N ALA A 536 0.60 41.40 -38.03
CA ALA A 536 1.73 40.81 -37.30
C ALA A 536 1.95 39.34 -37.68
N ARG A 537 0.84 38.57 -37.84
CA ARG A 537 0.91 37.17 -38.30
C ARG A 537 1.39 37.07 -39.74
N ALA A 538 0.95 37.96 -40.65
CA ALA A 538 1.40 38.01 -42.03
C ALA A 538 2.91 38.33 -42.15
N LYS A 539 3.42 39.30 -41.37
CA LYS A 539 4.85 39.62 -41.31
C LYS A 539 5.69 38.47 -40.71
N GLN A 540 5.15 37.73 -39.79
CA GLN A 540 5.84 36.58 -39.21
C GLN A 540 5.87 35.40 -40.19
N ALA A 541 4.80 35.20 -40.97
CA ALA A 541 4.76 34.21 -42.06
C ALA A 541 5.72 34.54 -43.20
N GLN A 542 5.83 35.84 -43.57
CA GLN A 542 6.82 36.31 -44.57
C GLN A 542 8.26 36.06 -44.09
N LYS A 543 8.60 36.39 -42.86
CA LYS A 543 9.94 36.11 -42.31
C LYS A 543 10.28 34.62 -42.24
N VAL A 544 9.31 33.75 -41.97
CA VAL A 544 9.51 32.29 -42.00
C VAL A 544 9.69 31.79 -43.45
N ALA A 545 8.97 32.38 -44.42
CA ALA A 545 9.12 32.05 -45.84
C ALA A 545 10.47 32.50 -46.41
N GLU A 546 10.98 33.70 -46.03
CA GLU A 546 12.30 34.18 -46.38
C GLU A 546 13.44 33.36 -45.77
N GLN A 547 13.29 32.84 -44.57
CA GLN A 547 14.26 31.93 -43.94
C GLN A 547 14.29 30.53 -44.57
N THR A 548 13.21 30.09 -45.18
CA THR A 548 13.15 28.78 -45.89
C THR A 548 13.72 28.85 -47.32
N GLN A 549 13.94 30.04 -47.89
CA GLN A 549 14.54 30.19 -49.21
C GLN A 549 16.07 30.37 -49.19
N SER A 550 16.68 30.60 -48.02
CA SER A 550 18.12 30.80 -47.90
C SER A 550 18.95 29.55 -47.55
N ASP A 551 18.31 28.44 -47.25
CA ASP A 551 18.98 27.18 -46.90
C ASP A 551 18.71 26.10 -47.97
N ASN A 552 19.43 26.19 -49.09
CA ASN A 552 19.60 25.09 -50.00
C ASN A 552 21.11 24.86 -50.21
N PRO A 553 21.74 23.92 -49.52
CA PRO A 553 23.09 23.49 -49.85
C PRO A 553 23.07 22.20 -50.67
N VAL A 554 23.90 22.25 -51.66
CA VAL A 554 24.33 21.22 -52.56
C VAL A 554 24.72 19.92 -51.85
N ILE A 555 24.33 18.80 -52.46
CA ILE A 555 24.61 17.42 -52.10
C ILE A 555 26.14 17.16 -52.02
N ALA A 556 26.58 16.62 -50.89
CA ALA A 556 27.80 15.81 -50.81
C ALA A 556 27.54 14.67 -49.78
N ASP A 557 27.82 13.49 -50.28
CA ASP A 557 27.75 12.15 -49.75
C ASP A 557 28.46 11.97 -48.39
N GLY A 558 27.88 11.18 -47.46
CA GLY A 558 28.55 10.72 -46.25
C GLY A 558 27.63 10.36 -45.08
N THR A 559 27.41 9.07 -44.88
CA THR A 559 26.88 8.32 -43.76
C THR A 559 27.01 8.96 -42.36
N GLU A 560 25.91 8.97 -41.54
CA GLU A 560 25.83 8.47 -40.16
C GLU A 560 24.57 8.95 -39.41
N GLY A 561 23.90 8.01 -38.77
CA GLY A 561 23.31 8.14 -37.45
C GLY A 561 21.95 8.84 -37.29
N ASP A 562 20.84 8.14 -37.57
CA ASP A 562 19.50 8.53 -37.11
C ASP A 562 19.34 8.47 -35.60
N ASP A 563 19.18 9.62 -34.94
CA ASP A 563 18.81 9.71 -33.50
C ASP A 563 17.29 9.54 -33.38
N PRO A 564 16.82 8.40 -32.83
CA PRO A 564 15.39 8.10 -32.72
C PRO A 564 14.61 9.07 -31.81
N ARG A 565 15.30 9.88 -31.01
CA ARG A 565 14.67 10.90 -30.17
C ARG A 565 14.16 12.11 -30.96
N LYS A 566 14.84 12.50 -32.02
CA LYS A 566 14.39 13.60 -32.91
C LYS A 566 13.16 13.22 -33.72
N ALA A 567 13.07 11.99 -34.19
CA ALA A 567 11.91 11.46 -34.88
C ALA A 567 10.66 11.37 -33.96
N ALA A 568 10.84 10.95 -32.71
CA ALA A 568 9.74 10.89 -31.74
C ALA A 568 9.18 12.28 -31.38
N VAL A 569 10.03 13.29 -31.24
CA VAL A 569 9.60 14.68 -30.98
C VAL A 569 8.87 15.27 -32.15
N ALA A 570 9.35 15.06 -33.40
CA ALA A 570 8.68 15.51 -34.62
C ALA A 570 7.28 14.85 -34.77
N ALA A 571 7.16 13.56 -34.49
CA ALA A 571 5.89 12.83 -34.53
C ALA A 571 4.89 13.33 -33.47
N ALA A 572 5.36 13.66 -32.27
CA ALA A 572 4.52 14.22 -31.19
C ALA A 572 3.99 15.62 -31.56
N ILE A 573 4.82 16.48 -32.16
CA ILE A 573 4.43 17.82 -32.65
C ILE A 573 3.42 17.71 -33.80
N ALA A 574 3.60 16.76 -34.72
CA ALA A 574 2.67 16.51 -35.82
C ALA A 574 1.28 16.05 -35.32
N ARG A 575 1.23 15.13 -34.33
CA ARG A 575 -0.03 14.68 -33.69
C ARG A 575 -0.74 15.81 -32.94
N ALA A 576 -0.02 16.68 -32.26
CA ALA A 576 -0.59 17.83 -31.56
C ALA A 576 -1.18 18.85 -32.56
N LYS A 577 -0.52 19.09 -33.73
CA LYS A 577 -1.04 19.97 -34.80
C LYS A 577 -2.29 19.38 -35.45
N ALA A 578 -2.31 18.08 -35.75
CA ALA A 578 -3.48 17.39 -36.32
C ALA A 578 -4.70 17.45 -35.39
N LYS A 579 -4.49 17.22 -34.06
CA LYS A 579 -5.56 17.31 -33.06
C LYS A 579 -6.14 18.72 -32.90
N LYS A 580 -5.31 19.75 -33.12
CA LYS A 580 -5.74 21.15 -33.09
C LYS A 580 -6.47 21.56 -34.39
N ALA A 581 -6.11 20.99 -35.52
CA ALA A 581 -6.81 21.20 -36.80
C ALA A 581 -8.20 20.53 -36.83
N ALA A 582 -8.30 19.31 -36.32
CA ALA A 582 -9.58 18.60 -36.18
C ALA A 582 -10.57 19.31 -35.24
N ALA A 583 -10.06 19.97 -34.18
CA ALA A 583 -10.90 20.75 -33.25
C ALA A 583 -11.38 22.10 -33.85
N GLN A 584 -10.86 22.54 -34.98
CA GLN A 584 -11.25 23.80 -35.67
C GLN A 584 -12.22 23.61 -36.85
N GLN A 585 -12.53 22.35 -37.21
CA GLN A 585 -13.46 22.06 -38.33
C GLN A 585 -14.90 21.78 -37.91
N THR A 586 -15.24 21.91 -36.61
CA THR A 586 -16.59 21.71 -36.07
C THR A 586 -17.16 23.01 -35.49
N SER A 587 -17.27 24.05 -36.31
CA SER A 587 -18.10 25.21 -35.96
C SER A 587 -18.47 26.05 -37.18
N GLU A 588 -19.53 25.66 -37.88
CA GLU A 588 -20.38 26.60 -38.62
C GLU A 588 -21.85 26.12 -38.47
N PRO A 589 -22.81 27.06 -38.28
CA PRO A 589 -24.18 26.72 -37.94
C PRO A 589 -25.06 26.67 -39.19
N VAL A 590 -25.87 25.62 -39.32
CA VAL A 590 -27.05 25.61 -40.18
C VAL A 590 -28.30 25.66 -39.28
N ILE A 591 -29.14 26.64 -39.54
CA ILE A 591 -30.43 26.85 -38.91
C ILE A 591 -31.47 25.98 -39.62
N ASP A 592 -32.12 25.08 -38.98
CA ASP A 592 -33.57 24.81 -39.08
C ASP A 592 -34.06 23.90 -37.91
N ALA A 593 -35.24 24.19 -37.43
CA ALA A 593 -35.91 23.59 -36.26
C ALA A 593 -36.85 22.46 -36.66
N PRO A 594 -37.56 21.79 -35.69
CA PRO A 594 -37.11 21.08 -34.49
C PRO A 594 -37.51 19.58 -34.48
N VAL A 595 -36.72 18.71 -33.84
CA VAL A 595 -37.19 17.40 -33.33
C VAL A 595 -36.48 17.12 -32.02
N GLU A 596 -37.30 16.86 -30.98
CA GLU A 596 -36.89 16.48 -29.63
C GLU A 596 -36.10 15.16 -29.63
N THR A 597 -34.88 15.15 -29.08
CA THR A 597 -34.29 13.98 -28.48
C THR A 597 -33.38 14.41 -27.33
N ALA A 598 -33.53 13.75 -26.20
CA ALA A 598 -32.84 14.02 -24.94
C ALA A 598 -31.32 13.84 -25.06
N GLU A 599 -30.55 14.91 -24.77
CA GLU A 599 -29.11 14.83 -24.58
C GLU A 599 -28.75 14.40 -23.16
N GLU A 600 -27.98 13.35 -23.03
CA GLU A 600 -27.32 12.93 -21.77
C GLU A 600 -26.30 13.99 -21.35
N VAL A 601 -26.63 14.75 -20.32
CA VAL A 601 -25.73 15.73 -19.70
C VAL A 601 -24.72 14.99 -18.83
N ASP A 602 -23.42 15.15 -19.13
CA ASP A 602 -22.30 14.62 -18.33
C ASP A 602 -22.50 14.94 -16.83
N PRO A 603 -22.72 13.94 -15.95
CA PRO A 603 -23.07 14.15 -14.55
C PRO A 603 -22.02 14.92 -13.76
N ARG A 604 -20.76 14.97 -14.23
CA ARG A 604 -19.69 15.74 -13.59
C ARG A 604 -19.81 17.25 -13.85
N LYS A 605 -20.21 17.66 -15.04
CA LYS A 605 -20.48 19.07 -15.35
C LYS A 605 -21.72 19.59 -14.63
N ALA A 606 -22.75 18.77 -14.53
CA ALA A 606 -23.96 19.09 -13.75
C ALA A 606 -23.66 19.25 -12.25
N ALA A 607 -22.84 18.39 -11.67
CA ALA A 607 -22.43 18.47 -10.27
C ALA A 607 -21.60 19.74 -9.95
N VAL A 608 -20.69 20.12 -10.84
CA VAL A 608 -19.90 21.36 -10.67
C VAL A 608 -20.77 22.60 -10.83
N ALA A 609 -21.69 22.64 -11.80
CA ALA A 609 -22.63 23.74 -11.96
C ALA A 609 -23.56 23.89 -10.75
N ALA A 610 -24.06 22.78 -10.19
CA ALA A 610 -24.88 22.77 -8.98
C ALA A 610 -24.11 23.26 -7.73
N ALA A 611 -22.83 22.90 -7.60
CA ALA A 611 -21.97 23.37 -6.51
C ALA A 611 -21.73 24.90 -6.59
N ILE A 612 -21.46 25.43 -7.79
CA ILE A 612 -21.29 26.88 -8.02
C ILE A 612 -22.59 27.64 -7.75
N ALA A 613 -23.75 27.09 -8.17
CA ALA A 613 -25.07 27.68 -7.90
C ALA A 613 -25.37 27.73 -6.41
N ARG A 614 -25.09 26.65 -5.65
CA ARG A 614 -25.24 26.62 -4.18
C ARG A 614 -24.34 27.60 -3.47
N ALA A 615 -23.09 27.77 -3.93
CA ALA A 615 -22.16 28.75 -3.37
C ALA A 615 -22.61 30.20 -3.62
N LYS A 616 -23.16 30.52 -4.83
CA LYS A 616 -23.75 31.82 -5.16
C LYS A 616 -25.01 32.12 -4.33
N ALA A 617 -25.90 31.14 -4.18
CA ALA A 617 -27.11 31.28 -3.37
C ALA A 617 -26.78 31.51 -1.88
N LYS A 618 -25.76 30.82 -1.34
CA LYS A 618 -25.32 30.99 0.04
C LYS A 618 -24.67 32.37 0.29
N LYS A 619 -24.00 32.94 -0.74
CA LYS A 619 -23.45 34.31 -0.68
C LYS A 619 -24.52 35.38 -0.80
N ALA A 620 -25.58 35.16 -1.58
CA ALA A 620 -26.73 36.05 -1.68
C ALA A 620 -27.58 36.06 -0.41
N ALA A 621 -27.81 34.87 0.20
CA ALA A 621 -28.53 34.77 1.48
C ALA A 621 -27.78 35.42 2.65
N ALA A 622 -26.43 35.45 2.61
CA ALA A 622 -25.62 36.10 3.62
C ALA A 622 -25.59 37.65 3.50
N GLN A 623 -26.09 38.21 2.39
CA GLN A 623 -26.16 39.66 2.17
C GLN A 623 -27.54 40.24 2.45
N GLN A 624 -28.56 39.44 2.75
CA GLN A 624 -29.93 39.90 3.03
C GLN A 624 -30.34 39.93 4.51
N THR A 625 -29.40 39.66 5.44
CA THR A 625 -29.71 39.73 6.89
C THR A 625 -28.92 40.85 7.55
N SER A 626 -29.35 42.09 7.28
CA SER A 626 -29.00 43.23 8.13
C SER A 626 -30.14 44.27 8.04
N GLU A 627 -31.14 44.13 8.90
CA GLU A 627 -31.86 45.23 9.56
C GLU A 627 -32.89 44.66 10.56
N PRO A 628 -33.12 45.30 11.74
CA PRO A 628 -33.87 44.72 12.82
C PRO A 628 -35.33 45.23 12.85
N VAL A 629 -36.29 44.35 13.11
CA VAL A 629 -37.62 44.73 13.58
C VAL A 629 -37.96 43.93 14.84
N ILE A 630 -38.37 44.63 15.87
CA ILE A 630 -38.84 44.17 17.17
C ILE A 630 -40.31 43.79 17.04
N ASP A 631 -40.70 42.61 17.46
CA ASP A 631 -41.83 42.33 18.37
C ASP A 631 -42.00 40.80 18.62
N ALA A 632 -42.32 40.47 19.87
CA ALA A 632 -42.58 39.15 20.41
C ALA A 632 -44.12 38.89 20.45
N PRO A 633 -44.63 37.73 20.95
CA PRO A 633 -44.11 36.35 21.11
C PRO A 633 -45.04 35.28 20.51
N VAL A 634 -44.65 34.01 20.47
CA VAL A 634 -45.39 32.81 20.96
C VAL A 634 -44.65 31.51 20.61
N GLU A 635 -44.64 30.59 21.56
CA GLU A 635 -43.97 29.30 21.70
C GLU A 635 -44.23 28.27 20.59
N THR A 636 -43.16 27.50 20.24
CA THR A 636 -43.23 26.02 20.17
C THR A 636 -41.81 25.45 20.23
N ALA A 637 -41.60 24.43 21.07
CA ALA A 637 -40.32 23.76 21.36
C ALA A 637 -39.97 22.81 20.23
N GLU A 638 -38.72 22.96 19.66
CA GLU A 638 -38.04 21.91 18.92
C GLU A 638 -36.74 21.55 19.64
N GLU A 639 -36.52 20.26 19.82
CA GLU A 639 -35.35 19.65 20.52
C GLU A 639 -34.04 20.03 19.80
N VAL A 640 -33.22 20.80 20.47
CA VAL A 640 -31.85 21.15 19.99
C VAL A 640 -30.88 20.07 20.39
N ASP A 641 -30.27 19.42 19.40
CA ASP A 641 -29.19 18.44 19.58
C ASP A 641 -28.06 19.00 20.49
N PRO A 642 -27.83 18.40 21.67
CA PRO A 642 -26.88 18.90 22.67
C PRO A 642 -25.42 18.98 22.17
N ARG A 643 -25.08 18.26 21.10
CA ARG A 643 -23.74 18.33 20.49
C ARG A 643 -23.50 19.62 19.70
N LYS A 644 -24.53 20.14 19.02
CA LYS A 644 -24.46 21.44 18.30
C LYS A 644 -24.33 22.60 19.28
N ALA A 645 -25.02 22.54 20.42
CA ALA A 645 -24.92 23.54 21.47
C ALA A 645 -23.52 23.59 22.10
N ALA A 646 -22.89 22.43 22.35
CA ALA A 646 -21.55 22.35 22.91
C ALA A 646 -20.48 22.92 21.96
N VAL A 647 -20.58 22.67 20.66
CA VAL A 647 -19.65 23.21 19.64
C VAL A 647 -19.82 24.73 19.51
N ALA A 648 -21.03 25.24 19.51
CA ALA A 648 -21.31 26.68 19.49
C ALA A 648 -20.72 27.39 20.71
N ALA A 649 -20.86 26.82 21.91
CA ALA A 649 -20.28 27.33 23.14
C ALA A 649 -18.74 27.34 23.14
N ALA A 650 -18.10 26.32 22.56
CA ALA A 650 -16.66 26.26 22.42
C ALA A 650 -16.11 27.34 21.46
N ILE A 651 -16.80 27.57 20.33
CA ILE A 651 -16.46 28.63 19.38
C ILE A 651 -16.63 30.03 19.99
N ALA A 652 -17.70 30.24 20.76
CA ALA A 652 -17.94 31.50 21.46
C ALA A 652 -16.82 31.79 22.49
N ARG A 653 -16.41 30.82 23.28
CA ARG A 653 -15.28 30.95 24.24
C ARG A 653 -13.95 31.27 23.56
N ALA A 654 -13.68 30.64 22.41
CA ALA A 654 -12.46 30.92 21.62
C ALA A 654 -12.46 32.34 21.04
N LYS A 655 -13.61 32.86 20.56
CA LYS A 655 -13.77 34.23 20.07
C LYS A 655 -13.61 35.27 21.20
N ALA A 656 -14.21 35.02 22.38
CA ALA A 656 -14.07 35.87 23.53
C ALA A 656 -12.60 35.97 24.03
N LYS A 657 -11.88 34.84 24.03
CA LYS A 657 -10.46 34.79 24.42
C LYS A 657 -9.55 35.56 23.42
N LYS A 658 -9.92 35.55 22.11
CA LYS A 658 -9.21 36.32 21.10
C LYS A 658 -9.50 37.83 21.16
N ALA A 659 -10.72 38.22 21.54
CA ALA A 659 -11.10 39.62 21.74
C ALA A 659 -10.43 40.21 23.00
N ALA A 660 -10.33 39.46 24.09
CA ALA A 660 -9.65 39.87 25.31
C ALA A 660 -8.12 40.03 25.11
N ALA A 661 -7.52 39.29 24.20
CA ALA A 661 -6.09 39.42 23.86
C ALA A 661 -5.79 40.61 22.93
N GLN A 662 -6.81 41.23 22.30
CA GLN A 662 -6.66 42.42 21.45
C GLN A 662 -6.92 43.77 22.14
N GLN A 663 -7.39 43.74 23.38
CA GLN A 663 -7.65 44.99 24.17
C GLN A 663 -6.50 45.43 25.08
N THR A 664 -5.33 44.79 25.02
CA THR A 664 -4.16 45.16 25.83
C THR A 664 -2.97 45.61 24.97
N SER A 665 -3.20 46.53 24.03
CA SER A 665 -2.10 47.20 23.34
C SER A 665 -2.51 48.57 22.82
N GLU A 666 -2.36 49.62 23.68
CA GLU A 666 -2.08 50.98 23.26
C GLU A 666 -1.01 51.58 24.16
N PRO A 667 -0.09 52.40 23.62
CA PRO A 667 1.17 52.75 24.28
C PRO A 667 1.10 54.07 25.04
N VAL A 668 1.69 54.14 26.24
CA VAL A 668 2.06 55.41 26.92
C VAL A 668 3.58 55.55 26.84
N ILE A 669 4.02 56.67 26.29
CA ILE A 669 5.41 57.12 26.20
C ILE A 669 5.79 57.78 27.54
N ASP A 670 6.88 57.37 28.21
CA ASP A 670 8.00 58.19 28.64
C ASP A 670 9.06 57.45 29.46
N ALA A 671 10.30 57.65 28.97
CA ALA A 671 11.62 57.72 29.61
C ALA A 671 12.19 56.57 30.50
N PRO A 672 13.53 56.42 30.59
CA PRO A 672 14.21 55.14 30.58
C PRO A 672 14.61 54.64 31.97
N VAL A 673 14.50 53.34 32.23
CA VAL A 673 15.19 52.64 33.32
C VAL A 673 15.63 51.26 32.82
N GLU A 674 16.82 50.90 33.22
CA GLU A 674 17.66 49.77 32.83
C GLU A 674 16.97 48.42 32.68
N ALA A 675 17.46 47.66 31.68
CA ALA A 675 17.02 46.33 31.27
C ALA A 675 17.23 45.26 32.35
N ALA A 676 16.14 44.59 32.76
CA ALA A 676 16.17 43.25 33.29
C ALA A 676 15.50 42.31 32.28
N GLU A 677 16.25 41.37 31.70
CA GLU A 677 15.74 40.36 30.79
C GLU A 677 14.73 39.47 31.49
N GLU A 678 13.47 39.47 31.05
CA GLU A 678 12.46 38.48 31.44
C GLU A 678 12.81 37.11 30.87
N VAL A 679 13.24 36.21 31.73
CA VAL A 679 13.49 34.82 31.41
C VAL A 679 12.17 34.07 31.29
N ASP A 680 11.88 33.54 30.09
CA ASP A 680 10.72 32.69 29.79
C ASP A 680 10.57 31.58 30.86
N PRO A 681 9.44 31.50 31.61
CA PRO A 681 9.24 30.54 32.69
C PRO A 681 9.38 29.07 32.26
N ARG A 682 9.22 28.76 30.97
CA ARG A 682 9.47 27.41 30.45
C ARG A 682 10.96 27.09 30.35
N LYS A 683 11.81 28.06 30.00
CA LYS A 683 13.27 27.90 30.02
C LYS A 683 13.80 27.76 31.44
N ALA A 684 13.25 28.48 32.39
CA ALA A 684 13.59 28.34 33.81
C ALA A 684 13.21 26.96 34.37
N ALA A 685 12.05 26.44 34.03
CA ALA A 685 11.61 25.09 34.44
C ALA A 685 12.50 23.99 33.87
N VAL A 686 12.91 24.10 32.60
CA VAL A 686 13.81 23.12 31.97
C VAL A 686 15.21 23.19 32.57
N ALA A 687 15.74 24.37 32.86
CA ALA A 687 17.02 24.55 33.52
C ALA A 687 17.02 23.96 34.94
N ALA A 688 15.94 24.13 35.70
CA ALA A 688 15.75 23.55 37.04
C ALA A 688 15.67 22.01 36.99
N ALA A 689 15.01 21.41 35.97
CA ALA A 689 14.97 19.99 35.81
C ALA A 689 16.34 19.38 35.45
N ILE A 690 17.12 20.05 34.60
CA ILE A 690 18.50 19.64 34.25
C ILE A 690 19.43 19.74 35.45
N ALA A 691 19.31 20.81 36.29
CA ALA A 691 20.08 20.93 37.49
C ALA A 691 19.79 19.84 38.52
N ARG A 692 18.50 19.46 38.72
CA ARG A 692 18.10 18.34 39.59
C ARG A 692 18.64 16.99 39.08
N ALA A 693 18.63 16.75 37.77
CA ALA A 693 19.18 15.53 37.18
C ALA A 693 20.72 15.44 37.34
N LYS A 694 21.44 16.56 37.19
CA LYS A 694 22.88 16.62 37.44
C LYS A 694 23.23 16.40 38.92
N ALA A 695 22.46 16.98 39.86
CA ALA A 695 22.67 16.79 41.29
C ALA A 695 22.43 15.31 41.69
N LYS A 696 21.39 14.66 41.13
CA LYS A 696 21.09 13.26 41.38
C LYS A 696 22.19 12.32 40.84
N LYS A 697 22.81 12.68 39.69
CA LYS A 697 23.94 11.93 39.13
C LYS A 697 25.26 12.14 39.93
N ALA A 698 25.48 13.31 40.50
CA ALA A 698 26.62 13.59 41.37
C ALA A 698 26.50 12.86 42.73
N ALA A 699 25.28 12.79 43.32
CA ALA A 699 25.02 12.05 44.52
C ALA A 699 25.20 10.53 44.37
N ALA A 700 24.88 9.98 43.16
CA ALA A 700 25.08 8.57 42.85
C ALA A 700 26.57 8.21 42.58
N GLN A 701 27.44 9.17 42.33
CA GLN A 701 28.87 8.97 42.14
C GLN A 701 29.71 9.06 43.43
N GLN A 702 29.12 9.51 44.53
CA GLN A 702 29.79 9.61 45.82
C GLN A 702 29.61 8.38 46.75
N THR A 703 28.94 7.31 46.26
CA THR A 703 28.69 6.10 47.06
C THR A 703 29.39 4.86 46.44
N SER A 704 30.59 5.01 45.84
CA SER A 704 31.39 3.87 45.40
C SER A 704 32.89 4.10 45.63
N GLU A 705 33.31 3.83 46.87
CA GLU A 705 34.70 3.43 47.15
C GLU A 705 34.69 2.21 48.07
N PRO A 706 35.55 1.22 47.85
CA PRO A 706 35.50 -0.07 48.53
C PRO A 706 36.29 -0.09 49.82
N VAL A 707 35.70 -0.63 50.88
CA VAL A 707 36.48 -1.04 52.09
C VAL A 707 36.67 -2.56 52.03
N ILE A 708 37.92 -2.99 52.03
CA ILE A 708 38.36 -4.35 52.17
C ILE A 708 38.47 -4.60 53.69
N ASP A 709 37.86 -5.65 54.26
CA ASP A 709 38.49 -6.65 55.10
C ASP A 709 37.49 -7.68 55.71
N ALA A 710 37.83 -8.92 55.50
CA ALA A 710 37.81 -10.14 56.31
C ALA A 710 36.53 -10.71 56.93
N PRO A 711 36.47 -12.02 57.17
CA PRO A 711 35.26 -12.84 57.04
C PRO A 711 34.59 -13.18 58.38
N VAL A 712 33.24 -13.29 58.36
CA VAL A 712 32.49 -14.00 59.42
C VAL A 712 31.38 -14.82 58.80
N GLU A 713 31.22 -16.00 59.37
CA GLU A 713 30.42 -17.16 59.01
C GLU A 713 28.91 -16.94 58.81
N THR A 714 28.43 -17.72 57.92
CA THR A 714 27.12 -18.28 57.61
C THR A 714 25.99 -18.19 58.63
N ALA A 715 24.83 -17.68 58.21
CA ALA A 715 23.50 -18.15 58.61
C ALA A 715 22.56 -18.06 57.40
N GLU A 716 22.04 -19.19 56.93
CA GLU A 716 21.02 -19.31 55.88
C GLU A 716 19.69 -18.75 56.36
N GLU A 717 19.21 -17.68 55.76
CA GLU A 717 17.79 -17.26 55.85
C GLU A 717 16.95 -17.98 54.81
N VAL A 718 16.03 -18.80 55.27
CA VAL A 718 15.05 -19.54 54.46
C VAL A 718 13.97 -18.59 53.97
N ASP A 719 13.84 -18.47 52.63
CA ASP A 719 12.81 -17.67 51.95
C ASP A 719 11.39 -18.10 52.39
N PRO A 720 10.56 -17.21 52.97
CA PRO A 720 9.22 -17.54 53.49
C PRO A 720 8.23 -18.01 52.43
N ARG A 721 8.53 -17.84 51.13
CA ARG A 721 7.69 -18.36 50.04
C ARG A 721 7.83 -19.85 49.79
N LYS A 722 8.95 -20.46 50.17
CA LYS A 722 9.14 -21.91 50.08
C LYS A 722 8.41 -22.67 51.22
N ALA A 723 8.22 -22.04 52.38
CA ALA A 723 7.47 -22.61 53.48
C ALA A 723 5.95 -22.68 53.21
N ALA A 724 5.39 -21.72 52.46
CA ALA A 724 3.96 -21.70 52.13
C ALA A 724 3.55 -22.77 51.10
N VAL A 725 4.45 -23.20 50.23
CA VAL A 725 4.18 -24.23 49.22
C VAL A 725 4.23 -25.63 49.83
N ALA A 726 5.06 -25.87 50.83
CA ALA A 726 5.12 -27.16 51.52
C ALA A 726 3.88 -27.43 52.40
N ALA A 727 3.23 -26.39 52.92
CA ALA A 727 2.01 -26.53 53.74
C ALA A 727 0.71 -26.72 52.91
N ALA A 728 0.75 -26.55 51.56
CA ALA A 728 -0.39 -26.78 50.70
C ALA A 728 -0.41 -28.18 50.03
N ILE A 729 0.59 -29.02 50.28
CA ILE A 729 0.72 -30.39 49.74
C ILE A 729 0.60 -31.47 50.84
N ALA A 730 0.47 -31.10 52.11
CA ALA A 730 0.05 -31.96 53.18
C ALA A 730 -1.45 -31.68 53.53
#